data_41876147983b718eb7ac8a852a5ac9cc
#
_entry.id   41876147983b718eb7ac8a852a5ac9cc
#
_cell.length_a   1.000
_cell.length_b   1.000
_cell.length_c   1.000
_cell.angle_alpha   90.00
_cell.angle_beta   90.00
_cell.angle_gamma   90.00
#
_symmetry.space_group_name_H-M   'P 1'
#
loop_
_entity.id
_entity.type
_entity.pdbx_description
1 polymer ?
#
loop_
_entity_poly.entity_id
_entity_poly.type
_entity_poly.pdbx_seq_one_letter_code
_entity_poly.pdbx_strand_id
1 'polypeptide(L)'
;MTEGTTGDRVTRVVLAGAYGHGRSHLENLRGLAGRGLVELVGVCDVRPVEEDRLHGLGAPEQARPDGLAGLIERTGAEITILCTPINTHADLAVTALRAGSHLLLEKPPASSLADFERIAAAVTESGLACQVGFQSLGSAAVPALRKLIASGELGEIRGIGVAGAWERPADYFTRSAWSGRRRLDGRDVVDGALTNPFAHATATALAVAGAEERGAIASVELELFHANPIEADDTASARIRLADGRVITVAVTLCATGRTEPYLIVHGSAGTARLTYTTDDLDGAVHPRANLLENLVAHVRTGAELLVPLARTGAFMEFLEAVRLAPDPLPIADGHQVIHPDRRELPGVRELTDRSAERLALFSELDAAWAVTRESGAGESSARELEADEAAARELQVGGAAVASYVWRPDLPVTDAPRPYLHPVRTLGGAEVTEFRPADHVHHLGAGLAIADVGGVNFWGGRTFVRGRGPVWLDDHGCQRHDAFTEIEGGFREELTWLGPGGAAVAREERTVLARPLPADAPMGAWALDFAFALTVREPLEIRSSACKGRPGAGYGGFFWRAPAGAAGPAVFTGEAEGERDVHGSRSPWLALVSDAWSLVFVQVGHVDPWFVRVAEYPGVGPALAWDRPLAVADTLRRRVVTVVADGRLGRAVAAELAGAAAAGTEAAS
;
A
#
# COMPACT_ATOMS: atom_id res chain seq x y z
N MET A 1 39.85 39.82 14.01
CA MET A 1 38.75 39.09 13.39
C MET A 1 39.33 38.53 12.11
N THR A 2 39.78 37.27 12.14
CA THR A 2 40.38 36.57 11.00
C THR A 2 39.26 35.91 10.23
N GLU A 3 39.02 36.38 9.03
CA GLU A 3 38.20 35.66 8.03
C GLU A 3 38.85 34.31 7.77
N GLY A 4 38.24 33.23 8.32
CA GLY A 4 38.60 31.86 8.01
C GLY A 4 38.10 31.51 6.60
N THR A 5 39.03 31.27 5.71
CA THR A 5 38.79 30.72 4.37
C THR A 5 38.01 29.40 4.45
N THR A 6 36.77 29.41 3.98
CA THR A 6 35.84 28.24 3.88
C THR A 6 36.24 27.22 2.82
N GLY A 7 37.53 27.09 2.48
CA GLY A 7 38.03 26.42 1.29
C GLY A 7 38.56 24.98 1.41
N ASP A 8 38.87 24.45 2.61
CA ASP A 8 39.74 23.24 2.72
C ASP A 8 39.24 22.10 3.60
N ARG A 9 37.96 22.04 3.96
CA ARG A 9 37.46 20.94 4.81
C ARG A 9 36.99 19.77 3.96
N VAL A 10 37.67 18.61 4.08
CA VAL A 10 37.25 17.37 3.45
C VAL A 10 36.03 16.80 4.21
N THR A 11 34.96 16.43 3.51
CA THR A 11 33.75 15.84 4.12
C THR A 11 33.95 14.37 4.38
N ARG A 12 33.69 13.93 5.61
CA ARG A 12 33.87 12.52 6.04
C ARG A 12 32.62 11.70 5.69
N VAL A 13 32.85 10.57 4.99
CA VAL A 13 31.76 9.77 4.42
C VAL A 13 31.86 8.33 4.90
N VAL A 14 30.71 7.74 5.28
CA VAL A 14 30.51 6.29 5.47
C VAL A 14 29.72 5.73 4.30
N LEU A 15 30.11 4.55 3.78
CA LEU A 15 29.35 3.78 2.80
C LEU A 15 28.77 2.53 3.43
N ALA A 16 27.44 2.40 3.47
CA ALA A 16 26.75 1.17 3.83
C ALA A 16 26.28 0.46 2.54
N GLY A 17 26.75 -0.78 2.32
CA GLY A 17 26.54 -1.55 1.09
C GLY A 17 27.62 -1.30 0.05
N ALA A 18 28.75 -1.98 0.17
CA ALA A 18 29.92 -1.82 -0.72
C ALA A 18 29.91 -2.77 -1.94
N TYR A 19 28.96 -3.71 -1.97
CA TYR A 19 28.79 -4.69 -3.05
C TYR A 19 27.65 -4.31 -4.00
N GLY A 20 27.50 -5.04 -5.10
CA GLY A 20 26.47 -4.72 -6.10
C GLY A 20 26.62 -3.29 -6.64
N HIS A 21 25.58 -2.47 -6.49
CA HIS A 21 25.60 -1.06 -6.92
C HIS A 21 26.57 -0.20 -6.08
N GLY A 22 26.93 -0.62 -4.87
CA GLY A 22 27.96 0.04 -4.08
C GLY A 22 29.32 0.22 -4.76
N ARG A 23 29.62 -0.59 -5.81
CA ARG A 23 30.82 -0.38 -6.63
C ARG A 23 30.79 0.98 -7.32
N SER A 24 29.67 1.39 -7.85
CA SER A 24 29.52 2.71 -8.50
C SER A 24 29.74 3.86 -7.50
N HIS A 25 29.30 3.66 -6.24
CA HIS A 25 29.59 4.62 -5.17
C HIS A 25 31.07 4.66 -4.80
N LEU A 26 31.75 3.51 -4.75
CA LEU A 26 33.21 3.47 -4.51
C LEU A 26 33.98 4.17 -5.64
N GLU A 27 33.57 4.00 -6.90
CA GLU A 27 34.17 4.70 -8.05
C GLU A 27 33.92 6.22 -7.96
N ASN A 28 32.70 6.64 -7.63
CA ASN A 28 32.36 8.05 -7.43
C ASN A 28 33.18 8.66 -6.26
N LEU A 29 33.29 7.94 -5.14
CA LEU A 29 34.07 8.37 -4.00
C LEU A 29 35.57 8.55 -4.35
N ARG A 30 36.17 7.65 -5.16
CA ARG A 30 37.55 7.82 -5.65
C ARG A 30 37.72 9.13 -6.44
N GLY A 31 36.78 9.41 -7.34
CA GLY A 31 36.80 10.64 -8.13
C GLY A 31 36.72 11.89 -7.25
N LEU A 32 35.83 11.90 -6.27
CA LEU A 32 35.64 13.04 -5.36
C LEU A 32 36.76 13.15 -4.34
N ALA A 33 37.31 12.03 -3.83
CA ALA A 33 38.47 12.03 -2.93
C ALA A 33 39.73 12.54 -3.63
N GLY A 34 39.93 12.13 -4.92
CA GLY A 34 41.02 12.65 -5.73
C GLY A 34 40.97 14.16 -5.97
N ARG A 35 39.77 14.77 -5.81
CA ARG A 35 39.55 16.23 -5.86
C ARG A 35 39.59 16.89 -4.47
N GLY A 36 39.85 16.14 -3.39
CA GLY A 36 39.88 16.66 -2.02
C GLY A 36 38.51 17.02 -1.45
N LEU A 37 37.41 16.54 -2.02
CA LEU A 37 36.06 16.87 -1.59
C LEU A 37 35.54 15.95 -0.47
N VAL A 38 35.89 14.68 -0.50
CA VAL A 38 35.42 13.67 0.47
C VAL A 38 36.57 12.78 0.94
N GLU A 39 36.39 12.18 2.11
CA GLU A 39 37.22 11.09 2.66
C GLU A 39 36.30 9.93 3.06
N LEU A 40 36.54 8.74 2.55
CA LEU A 40 35.86 7.53 3.01
C LEU A 40 36.47 7.09 4.33
N VAL A 41 35.74 7.34 5.44
CA VAL A 41 36.23 7.03 6.79
C VAL A 41 35.70 5.73 7.35
N GLY A 42 34.63 5.17 6.75
CA GLY A 42 34.07 3.90 7.18
C GLY A 42 33.28 3.20 6.09
N VAL A 43 33.22 1.87 6.19
CA VAL A 43 32.36 1.01 5.37
C VAL A 43 31.56 0.07 6.27
N CYS A 44 30.29 -0.13 5.91
CA CYS A 44 29.36 -0.97 6.63
C CYS A 44 28.75 -2.00 5.68
N ASP A 45 28.96 -3.29 5.92
CA ASP A 45 28.40 -4.35 5.08
C ASP A 45 28.19 -5.63 5.93
N VAL A 46 27.37 -6.56 5.44
CA VAL A 46 27.10 -7.85 6.10
C VAL A 46 28.32 -8.76 6.10
N ARG A 47 29.28 -8.51 5.23
CA ARG A 47 30.58 -9.20 5.13
C ARG A 47 31.71 -8.17 5.03
N PRO A 48 32.94 -8.53 5.42
CA PRO A 48 34.11 -7.66 5.27
C PRO A 48 34.29 -7.22 3.81
N VAL A 49 34.71 -5.97 3.63
CA VAL A 49 35.01 -5.41 2.30
C VAL A 49 36.49 -5.61 2.04
N GLU A 50 36.82 -6.30 0.95
CA GLU A 50 38.21 -6.61 0.59
C GLU A 50 39.00 -5.33 0.29
N GLU A 51 40.32 -5.31 0.63
CA GLU A 51 41.23 -4.19 0.43
C GLU A 51 41.32 -3.75 -1.05
N ASP A 52 41.29 -4.70 -1.98
CA ASP A 52 41.27 -4.41 -3.42
C ASP A 52 40.11 -3.54 -3.86
N ARG A 53 38.94 -3.69 -3.20
CA ARG A 53 37.77 -2.83 -3.45
C ARG A 53 37.95 -1.42 -2.92
N LEU A 54 38.72 -1.27 -1.86
CA LEU A 54 38.98 0.02 -1.20
C LEU A 54 40.23 0.71 -1.74
N HIS A 55 40.91 0.11 -2.73
CA HIS A 55 42.11 0.69 -3.34
C HIS A 55 41.87 2.16 -3.75
N GLY A 56 42.79 3.05 -3.33
CA GLY A 56 42.71 4.48 -3.55
C GLY A 56 41.73 5.26 -2.65
N LEU A 57 41.14 4.60 -1.64
CA LEU A 57 40.20 5.22 -0.68
C LEU A 57 40.71 5.18 0.78
N GLY A 58 42.01 4.89 1.01
CA GLY A 58 42.56 4.78 2.32
C GLY A 58 42.26 3.45 3.03
N ALA A 59 42.24 3.47 4.35
CA ALA A 59 41.89 2.34 5.20
C ALA A 59 40.68 2.67 6.07
N PRO A 60 39.48 2.69 5.51
CA PRO A 60 38.25 3.03 6.24
C PRO A 60 37.97 1.98 7.34
N GLU A 61 37.39 2.43 8.46
CA GLU A 61 36.95 1.52 9.51
C GLU A 61 35.81 0.62 8.97
N GLN A 62 35.77 -0.64 9.35
CA GLN A 62 34.75 -1.57 8.90
C GLN A 62 33.77 -1.94 10.03
N ALA A 63 32.49 -2.00 9.73
CA ALA A 63 31.45 -2.44 10.63
C ALA A 63 30.39 -3.32 9.94
N ARG A 64 29.60 -4.03 10.73
CA ARG A 64 28.36 -4.69 10.27
C ARG A 64 27.20 -3.71 10.41
N PRO A 65 26.03 -3.97 9.74
CA PRO A 65 24.87 -3.07 9.76
C PRO A 65 24.36 -2.71 11.16
N ASP A 66 24.42 -3.62 12.12
CA ASP A 66 24.09 -3.40 13.54
C ASP A 66 25.06 -2.46 14.27
N GLY A 67 26.25 -2.26 13.73
CA GLY A 67 27.27 -1.32 14.23
C GLY A 67 27.32 0.03 13.52
N LEU A 68 26.36 0.36 12.64
CA LEU A 68 26.37 1.58 11.81
C LEU A 68 26.41 2.87 12.65
N ALA A 69 25.58 2.98 13.69
CA ALA A 69 25.56 4.15 14.57
C ALA A 69 26.94 4.40 15.22
N GLY A 70 27.50 3.35 15.84
CA GLY A 70 28.84 3.45 16.46
C GLY A 70 29.95 3.73 15.45
N LEU A 71 29.85 3.25 14.21
CA LEU A 71 30.79 3.60 13.14
C LEU A 71 30.72 5.10 12.81
N ILE A 72 29.54 5.65 12.64
CA ILE A 72 29.30 7.09 12.37
C ILE A 72 29.88 7.93 13.52
N GLU A 73 29.57 7.56 14.78
CA GLU A 73 30.05 8.29 15.96
C GLU A 73 31.59 8.28 16.09
N ARG A 74 32.23 7.10 15.96
CA ARG A 74 33.69 6.97 16.07
C ARG A 74 34.42 7.67 14.94
N THR A 75 33.91 7.57 13.73
CA THR A 75 34.51 8.17 12.55
C THR A 75 34.17 9.66 12.38
N GLY A 76 33.11 10.15 13.06
CA GLY A 76 32.58 11.49 12.86
C GLY A 76 32.14 11.73 11.42
N ALA A 77 31.50 10.73 10.80
CA ALA A 77 31.04 10.80 9.43
C ALA A 77 29.88 11.81 9.27
N GLU A 78 30.06 12.80 8.41
CA GLU A 78 29.07 13.85 8.15
C GLU A 78 28.01 13.36 7.16
N ILE A 79 28.37 12.45 6.26
CA ILE A 79 27.45 11.87 5.25
C ILE A 79 27.53 10.35 5.32
N THR A 80 26.39 9.70 5.33
CA THR A 80 26.25 8.26 5.14
C THR A 80 25.60 7.99 3.77
N ILE A 81 26.24 7.18 2.95
CA ILE A 81 25.65 6.64 1.71
C ILE A 81 25.03 5.30 2.06
N LEU A 82 23.71 5.16 1.82
CA LEU A 82 23.00 3.89 2.00
C LEU A 82 22.70 3.26 0.62
N CYS A 83 23.37 2.16 0.33
CA CYS A 83 23.24 1.38 -0.90
C CYS A 83 23.06 -0.12 -0.58
N THR A 84 22.14 -0.40 0.33
CA THR A 84 21.79 -1.73 0.84
C THR A 84 20.50 -2.24 0.18
N PRO A 85 20.04 -3.48 0.40
CA PRO A 85 18.74 -3.92 -0.07
C PRO A 85 17.61 -3.02 0.45
N ILE A 86 16.62 -2.74 -0.41
CA ILE A 86 15.56 -1.75 -0.16
C ILE A 86 14.81 -1.96 1.16
N ASN A 87 14.57 -3.22 1.56
CA ASN A 87 13.91 -3.58 2.81
C ASN A 87 14.70 -3.24 4.09
N THR A 88 15.93 -2.76 3.94
CA THR A 88 16.79 -2.31 5.06
C THR A 88 16.94 -0.80 5.10
N HIS A 89 16.48 -0.07 4.08
CA HIS A 89 16.68 1.36 3.93
C HIS A 89 16.12 2.15 5.12
N ALA A 90 14.87 1.90 5.51
CA ALA A 90 14.22 2.68 6.57
C ALA A 90 14.94 2.55 7.92
N ASP A 91 15.29 1.33 8.33
CA ASP A 91 15.94 1.10 9.61
C ASP A 91 17.36 1.72 9.65
N LEU A 92 18.14 1.56 8.57
CA LEU A 92 19.48 2.12 8.48
C LEU A 92 19.47 3.65 8.28
N ALA A 93 18.51 4.19 7.55
CA ALA A 93 18.34 5.64 7.36
C ALA A 93 18.03 6.34 8.69
N VAL A 94 17.05 5.83 9.45
CA VAL A 94 16.71 6.33 10.78
C VAL A 94 17.91 6.24 11.73
N THR A 95 18.65 5.13 11.68
CA THR A 95 19.87 4.93 12.49
C THR A 95 20.95 5.98 12.16
N ALA A 96 21.22 6.21 10.88
CA ALA A 96 22.25 7.16 10.45
C ALA A 96 21.88 8.62 10.78
N LEU A 97 20.61 9.01 10.56
CA LEU A 97 20.11 10.35 10.93
C LEU A 97 20.21 10.59 12.43
N ARG A 98 19.81 9.62 13.27
CA ARG A 98 19.93 9.71 14.73
C ARG A 98 21.36 9.76 15.23
N ALA A 99 22.28 9.15 14.50
CA ALA A 99 23.74 9.23 14.77
C ALA A 99 24.37 10.55 14.28
N GLY A 100 23.58 11.46 13.72
CA GLY A 100 24.04 12.81 13.33
C GLY A 100 24.64 12.90 11.93
N SER A 101 24.36 11.92 11.03
CA SER A 101 24.89 11.91 9.66
C SER A 101 23.82 12.23 8.62
N HIS A 102 24.10 13.15 7.69
CA HIS A 102 23.28 13.40 6.50
C HIS A 102 23.25 12.16 5.60
N LEU A 103 22.25 12.01 4.76
CA LEU A 103 22.06 10.82 3.93
C LEU A 103 22.18 11.10 2.43
N LEU A 104 22.90 10.23 1.71
CA LEU A 104 22.64 9.89 0.33
C LEU A 104 22.00 8.49 0.32
N LEU A 105 20.69 8.42 0.10
CA LEU A 105 19.90 7.20 0.15
C LEU A 105 19.63 6.68 -1.27
N GLU A 106 20.02 5.45 -1.57
CA GLU A 106 19.75 4.85 -2.88
C GLU A 106 18.24 4.67 -3.14
N LYS A 107 17.93 4.71 -4.44
CA LYS A 107 16.55 4.55 -4.92
C LYS A 107 16.17 3.05 -4.97
N PRO A 108 14.88 2.71 -4.79
CA PRO A 108 13.84 3.53 -4.17
C PRO A 108 14.15 3.83 -2.71
N PRO A 109 13.72 4.98 -2.16
CA PRO A 109 14.10 5.35 -0.79
C PRO A 109 13.56 4.39 0.28
N ALA A 110 12.43 3.72 0.01
CA ALA A 110 11.85 2.73 0.89
C ALA A 110 11.05 1.68 0.11
N SER A 111 10.71 0.55 0.73
CA SER A 111 9.91 -0.53 0.15
C SER A 111 8.40 -0.33 0.33
N SER A 112 7.99 0.64 1.15
CA SER A 112 6.60 1.00 1.41
C SER A 112 6.46 2.49 1.72
N LEU A 113 5.24 3.03 1.59
CA LEU A 113 4.96 4.41 1.96
C LEU A 113 5.12 4.64 3.47
N ALA A 114 4.76 3.65 4.30
CA ALA A 114 4.94 3.73 5.75
C ALA A 114 6.42 3.83 6.15
N ASP A 115 7.31 3.07 5.52
CA ASP A 115 8.75 3.17 5.75
C ASP A 115 9.33 4.49 5.26
N PHE A 116 8.83 5.02 4.13
CA PHE A 116 9.18 6.36 3.66
C PHE A 116 8.80 7.44 4.68
N GLU A 117 7.61 7.35 5.27
CA GLU A 117 7.16 8.29 6.32
C GLU A 117 8.02 8.22 7.58
N ARG A 118 8.48 7.02 7.97
CA ARG A 118 9.45 6.86 9.07
C ARG A 118 10.77 7.59 8.80
N ILE A 119 11.28 7.51 7.56
CA ILE A 119 12.50 8.25 7.16
C ILE A 119 12.22 9.76 7.18
N ALA A 120 11.08 10.21 6.62
CA ALA A 120 10.71 11.62 6.58
C ALA A 120 10.56 12.23 7.99
N ALA A 121 9.98 11.49 8.93
CA ALA A 121 9.91 11.88 10.33
C ALA A 121 11.31 12.05 10.94
N ALA A 122 12.21 11.09 10.71
CA ALA A 122 13.60 11.16 11.22
C ALA A 122 14.40 12.33 10.60
N VAL A 123 14.19 12.64 9.31
CA VAL A 123 14.75 13.83 8.65
C VAL A 123 14.26 15.10 9.35
N THR A 124 12.97 15.20 9.64
CA THR A 124 12.36 16.34 10.32
C THR A 124 12.88 16.47 11.76
N GLU A 125 12.93 15.36 12.51
CA GLU A 125 13.41 15.32 13.90
C GLU A 125 14.88 15.72 14.04
N SER A 126 15.74 15.25 13.12
CA SER A 126 17.18 15.50 13.17
C SER A 126 17.57 16.86 12.57
N GLY A 127 16.75 17.42 11.67
CA GLY A 127 17.09 18.59 10.87
C GLY A 127 18.21 18.35 9.85
N LEU A 128 18.54 17.06 9.58
CA LEU A 128 19.59 16.66 8.65
C LEU A 128 19.03 16.44 7.24
N ALA A 129 19.90 16.57 6.25
CA ALA A 129 19.56 16.39 4.85
C ALA A 129 19.48 14.90 4.48
N CYS A 130 18.49 14.56 3.64
CA CYS A 130 18.41 13.27 2.95
C CYS A 130 18.22 13.55 1.45
N GLN A 131 19.23 13.22 0.65
CA GLN A 131 19.20 13.25 -0.81
C GLN A 131 18.99 11.83 -1.34
N VAL A 132 18.03 11.65 -2.27
CA VAL A 132 17.72 10.32 -2.83
C VAL A 132 18.46 10.11 -4.15
N GLY A 133 18.97 8.89 -4.35
CA GLY A 133 19.79 8.48 -5.49
C GLY A 133 19.05 8.36 -6.82
N PHE A 134 18.11 9.24 -7.13
CA PHE A 134 17.56 9.37 -8.48
C PHE A 134 18.47 10.23 -9.36
N GLN A 135 19.58 9.66 -9.85
CA GLN A 135 20.60 10.37 -10.63
C GLN A 135 20.05 11.06 -11.88
N SER A 136 18.96 10.56 -12.48
CA SER A 136 18.29 11.20 -13.62
C SER A 136 17.76 12.61 -13.28
N LEU A 137 17.40 12.86 -12.02
CA LEU A 137 16.92 14.16 -11.56
C LEU A 137 18.04 15.19 -11.35
N GLY A 138 19.30 14.75 -11.34
CA GLY A 138 20.46 15.63 -11.39
C GLY A 138 20.74 16.21 -12.78
N SER A 139 19.98 15.82 -13.80
CA SER A 139 20.13 16.29 -15.17
C SER A 139 19.58 17.69 -15.37
N ALA A 140 20.35 18.58 -16.02
CA ALA A 140 19.87 19.89 -16.41
C ALA A 140 18.83 19.83 -17.56
N ALA A 141 18.62 18.68 -18.19
CA ALA A 141 17.57 18.46 -19.18
C ALA A 141 16.17 18.53 -18.54
N VAL A 142 16.01 18.09 -17.28
CA VAL A 142 14.72 18.13 -16.58
C VAL A 142 14.22 19.56 -16.37
N PRO A 143 14.97 20.50 -15.77
CA PRO A 143 14.54 21.90 -15.69
C PRO A 143 14.44 22.58 -17.05
N ALA A 144 15.26 22.19 -18.05
CA ALA A 144 15.14 22.72 -19.42
C ALA A 144 13.79 22.32 -20.05
N LEU A 145 13.37 21.05 -19.93
CA LEU A 145 12.08 20.59 -20.41
C LEU A 145 10.91 21.23 -19.66
N ARG A 146 11.02 21.40 -18.35
CA ARG A 146 10.02 22.16 -17.55
C ARG A 146 9.88 23.60 -18.03
N LYS A 147 10.99 24.24 -18.36
CA LYS A 147 10.98 25.60 -18.93
C LYS A 147 10.30 25.63 -20.31
N LEU A 148 10.54 24.63 -21.15
CA LEU A 148 9.89 24.49 -22.45
C LEU A 148 8.37 24.31 -22.29
N ILE A 149 7.92 23.48 -21.34
CA ILE A 149 6.50 23.32 -21.01
C ILE A 149 5.91 24.67 -20.54
N ALA A 150 6.59 25.36 -19.63
CA ALA A 150 6.13 26.62 -19.07
C ALA A 150 6.12 27.78 -20.06
N SER A 151 6.94 27.75 -21.12
CA SER A 151 6.94 28.76 -22.19
C SER A 151 5.67 28.72 -23.06
N GLY A 152 4.92 27.60 -23.02
CA GLY A 152 3.74 27.41 -23.85
C GLY A 152 4.05 27.00 -25.30
N GLU A 153 5.30 26.79 -25.68
CA GLU A 153 5.70 26.38 -27.06
C GLU A 153 5.08 25.03 -27.46
N LEU A 154 4.84 24.13 -26.50
CA LEU A 154 4.18 22.85 -26.73
C LEU A 154 2.65 22.96 -26.76
N GLY A 155 2.10 24.13 -26.43
CA GLY A 155 0.67 24.32 -26.24
C GLY A 155 0.15 23.71 -24.93
N GLU A 156 -1.12 23.33 -24.91
CA GLU A 156 -1.73 22.62 -23.77
C GLU A 156 -1.16 21.21 -23.66
N ILE A 157 -0.66 20.84 -22.47
CA ILE A 157 -0.05 19.53 -22.25
C ILE A 157 -1.14 18.49 -22.05
N ARG A 158 -1.20 17.50 -22.93
CA ARG A 158 -2.14 16.37 -22.91
C ARG A 158 -1.70 15.24 -22.00
N GLY A 159 -0.37 15.02 -21.88
CA GLY A 159 0.20 13.99 -21.04
C GLY A 159 1.68 13.74 -21.32
N ILE A 160 2.25 12.81 -20.56
CA ILE A 160 3.63 12.36 -20.70
C ILE A 160 3.64 10.85 -20.89
N GLY A 161 4.18 10.38 -22.03
CA GLY A 161 4.38 8.96 -22.29
C GLY A 161 5.82 8.55 -21.97
N VAL A 162 6.01 7.41 -21.34
CA VAL A 162 7.33 6.85 -20.99
C VAL A 162 7.48 5.46 -21.57
N ALA A 163 8.57 5.19 -22.25
CA ALA A 163 8.91 3.87 -22.77
C ALA A 163 10.30 3.42 -22.32
N GLY A 164 10.41 2.12 -21.99
CA GLY A 164 11.67 1.47 -21.66
C GLY A 164 11.66 -0.01 -22.01
N ALA A 165 12.62 -0.45 -22.83
CA ALA A 165 12.69 -1.83 -23.27
C ALA A 165 14.13 -2.35 -23.17
N TRP A 166 14.38 -3.26 -22.23
CA TRP A 166 15.68 -3.88 -21.97
C TRP A 166 15.61 -5.40 -22.14
N GLU A 167 16.72 -5.98 -22.57
CA GLU A 167 16.98 -7.39 -22.44
C GLU A 167 17.62 -7.67 -21.07
N ARG A 168 17.12 -8.70 -20.36
CA ARG A 168 17.74 -9.21 -19.15
C ARG A 168 17.89 -10.74 -19.23
N PRO A 169 19.09 -11.26 -18.96
CA PRO A 169 19.30 -12.70 -18.86
C PRO A 169 18.65 -13.25 -17.57
N ALA A 170 18.39 -14.54 -17.55
CA ALA A 170 17.73 -15.21 -16.39
C ALA A 170 18.51 -15.08 -15.08
N ASP A 171 19.86 -15.02 -15.14
CA ASP A 171 20.73 -14.84 -13.98
C ASP A 171 20.57 -13.45 -13.34
N TYR A 172 20.07 -12.45 -14.10
CA TYR A 172 19.69 -11.17 -13.52
C TYR A 172 18.66 -11.31 -12.40
N PHE A 173 17.70 -12.20 -12.55
CA PHE A 173 16.64 -12.42 -11.58
C PHE A 173 17.04 -13.33 -10.40
N THR A 174 18.24 -13.92 -10.45
CA THR A 174 18.81 -14.76 -9.38
C THR A 174 20.08 -14.17 -8.75
N ARG A 175 20.49 -12.94 -9.16
CA ARG A 175 21.71 -12.27 -8.69
C ARG A 175 21.74 -11.99 -7.17
N SER A 176 20.58 -12.00 -6.52
CA SER A 176 20.40 -11.78 -5.08
C SER A 176 19.14 -12.48 -4.60
N ALA A 177 19.03 -12.74 -3.29
CA ALA A 177 17.86 -13.38 -2.70
C ALA A 177 16.56 -12.59 -2.88
N TRP A 178 16.64 -11.27 -3.05
CA TRP A 178 15.49 -10.37 -3.25
C TRP A 178 15.16 -10.14 -4.74
N SER A 179 16.01 -10.60 -5.67
CA SER A 179 15.83 -10.31 -7.10
C SER A 179 14.57 -10.97 -7.66
N GLY A 180 13.76 -10.18 -8.39
CA GLY A 180 12.51 -10.62 -8.98
C GLY A 180 11.41 -10.96 -7.97
N ARG A 181 11.56 -10.57 -6.71
CA ARG A 181 10.59 -10.84 -5.66
C ARG A 181 9.78 -9.61 -5.28
N ARG A 182 8.56 -9.84 -4.83
CA ARG A 182 7.74 -8.83 -4.16
C ARG A 182 8.05 -8.78 -2.67
N ARG A 183 8.35 -9.94 -2.06
CA ARG A 183 8.66 -10.09 -0.63
C ARG A 183 9.84 -11.02 -0.39
N LEU A 184 10.60 -10.73 0.65
CA LEU A 184 11.68 -11.56 1.15
C LEU A 184 11.58 -11.65 2.68
N ASP A 185 11.47 -12.86 3.24
CA ASP A 185 11.36 -13.13 4.67
C ASP A 185 10.24 -12.29 5.36
N GLY A 186 9.11 -12.11 4.66
CA GLY A 186 7.95 -11.35 5.13
C GLY A 186 8.08 -9.82 5.04
N ARG A 187 9.18 -9.31 4.46
CA ARG A 187 9.38 -7.88 4.19
C ARG A 187 9.19 -7.58 2.71
N ASP A 188 8.59 -6.45 2.40
CA ASP A 188 8.42 -5.99 1.02
C ASP A 188 9.78 -5.61 0.42
N VAL A 189 10.05 -6.05 -0.81
CA VAL A 189 11.25 -5.70 -1.59
C VAL A 189 10.91 -5.13 -2.97
N VAL A 190 9.76 -5.45 -3.51
CA VAL A 190 9.12 -4.89 -4.71
C VAL A 190 10.12 -4.71 -5.88
N ASP A 191 10.87 -5.79 -6.21
CA ASP A 191 11.91 -5.76 -7.26
C ASP A 191 11.31 -6.03 -8.65
N GLY A 192 10.38 -5.19 -9.10
CA GLY A 192 9.76 -5.25 -10.42
C GLY A 192 10.36 -4.26 -11.41
N ALA A 193 10.00 -4.39 -12.68
CA ALA A 193 10.47 -3.50 -13.77
C ALA A 193 10.16 -2.03 -13.48
N LEU A 194 8.93 -1.73 -13.02
CA LEU A 194 8.48 -0.37 -12.70
C LEU A 194 9.20 0.23 -11.49
N THR A 195 9.51 -0.56 -10.50
CA THR A 195 9.94 -0.08 -9.17
C THR A 195 11.45 -0.09 -8.96
N ASN A 196 12.21 -0.86 -9.76
CA ASN A 196 13.66 -0.90 -9.64
C ASN A 196 14.38 -0.55 -10.97
N PRO A 197 14.43 -1.38 -12.03
CA PRO A 197 15.17 -1.02 -13.26
C PRO A 197 14.70 0.29 -13.90
N PHE A 198 13.40 0.52 -13.98
CA PHE A 198 12.81 1.71 -14.56
C PHE A 198 12.24 2.71 -13.55
N ALA A 199 12.61 2.62 -12.27
CA ALA A 199 12.22 3.61 -11.26
C ALA A 199 12.55 5.05 -11.67
N HIS A 200 13.71 5.25 -12.31
CA HIS A 200 14.11 6.55 -12.84
C HIS A 200 13.14 7.11 -13.89
N ALA A 201 12.48 6.24 -14.66
CA ALA A 201 11.53 6.62 -15.69
C ALA A 201 10.33 7.37 -15.10
N THR A 202 9.67 6.72 -14.12
CA THR A 202 8.52 7.31 -13.43
C THR A 202 8.91 8.54 -12.63
N ALA A 203 10.02 8.49 -11.87
CA ALA A 203 10.49 9.64 -11.10
C ALA A 203 10.81 10.85 -11.99
N THR A 204 11.42 10.63 -13.17
CA THR A 204 11.73 11.70 -14.12
C THR A 204 10.45 12.28 -14.75
N ALA A 205 9.47 11.44 -15.10
CA ALA A 205 8.20 11.90 -15.65
C ALA A 205 7.41 12.75 -14.63
N LEU A 206 7.37 12.32 -13.36
CA LEU A 206 6.77 13.10 -12.28
C LEU A 206 7.49 14.45 -12.08
N ALA A 207 8.83 14.45 -12.13
CA ALA A 207 9.62 15.67 -12.03
C ALA A 207 9.35 16.63 -13.20
N VAL A 208 9.30 16.12 -14.44
CA VAL A 208 8.96 16.94 -15.63
C VAL A 208 7.56 17.52 -15.51
N ALA A 209 6.61 16.74 -14.99
CA ALA A 209 5.25 17.21 -14.70
C ALA A 209 5.17 18.24 -13.56
N GLY A 210 6.23 18.39 -12.73
CA GLY A 210 6.17 19.19 -11.51
C GLY A 210 5.28 18.57 -10.42
N ALA A 211 5.14 17.26 -10.43
CA ALA A 211 4.26 16.46 -9.57
C ALA A 211 5.08 15.50 -8.70
N GLU A 212 6.13 15.99 -8.05
CA GLU A 212 7.13 15.18 -7.33
C GLU A 212 6.73 14.88 -5.89
N GLU A 213 5.90 15.74 -5.29
CA GLU A 213 5.54 15.67 -3.87
C GLU A 213 4.31 14.79 -3.63
N ARG A 214 4.11 14.35 -2.40
CA ARG A 214 2.93 13.60 -1.98
C ARG A 214 1.63 14.34 -2.27
N GLY A 215 0.58 13.59 -2.62
CA GLY A 215 -0.72 14.13 -2.97
C GLY A 215 -0.83 14.63 -4.41
N ALA A 216 0.25 14.53 -5.21
CA ALA A 216 0.21 14.90 -6.61
C ALA A 216 -0.48 13.84 -7.49
N ILE A 217 -0.60 12.60 -7.04
CA ILE A 217 -1.25 11.50 -7.76
C ILE A 217 -2.70 11.35 -7.27
N ALA A 218 -3.65 11.43 -8.20
CA ALA A 218 -5.06 11.17 -7.93
C ALA A 218 -5.40 9.68 -8.03
N SER A 219 -4.87 8.97 -9.03
CA SER A 219 -5.07 7.53 -9.20
C SER A 219 -3.97 6.89 -10.04
N VAL A 220 -3.81 5.56 -9.88
CA VAL A 220 -2.87 4.74 -10.65
C VAL A 220 -3.60 3.52 -11.17
N GLU A 221 -3.60 3.32 -12.51
CA GLU A 221 -4.04 2.10 -13.18
C GLU A 221 -2.79 1.27 -13.49
N LEU A 222 -2.80 -0.03 -13.23
CA LEU A 222 -1.63 -0.91 -13.37
C LEU A 222 -1.95 -2.15 -14.16
N GLU A 223 -1.08 -2.49 -15.08
CA GLU A 223 -1.03 -3.78 -15.77
C GLU A 223 0.35 -4.40 -15.53
N LEU A 224 0.39 -5.40 -14.65
CA LEU A 224 1.63 -6.04 -14.22
C LEU A 224 1.69 -7.46 -14.79
N PHE A 225 2.77 -7.79 -15.49
CA PHE A 225 2.99 -9.09 -16.11
C PHE A 225 4.40 -9.60 -15.84
N HIS A 226 4.57 -10.92 -15.92
CA HIS A 226 5.88 -11.56 -15.93
C HIS A 226 5.96 -12.66 -16.98
N ALA A 227 7.04 -12.68 -17.75
CA ALA A 227 7.42 -13.75 -18.66
C ALA A 227 8.41 -14.72 -17.99
N ASN A 228 9.30 -14.19 -17.12
CA ASN A 228 10.22 -14.98 -16.31
C ASN A 228 9.50 -15.62 -15.12
N PRO A 229 10.01 -16.73 -14.55
CA PRO A 229 9.43 -17.37 -13.34
C PRO A 229 9.81 -16.58 -12.07
N ILE A 230 9.26 -15.38 -11.92
CA ILE A 230 9.49 -14.45 -10.81
C ILE A 230 8.17 -14.00 -10.18
N GLU A 231 8.22 -13.40 -8.99
CA GLU A 231 7.03 -12.89 -8.28
C GLU A 231 6.66 -11.47 -8.71
N ALA A 232 7.67 -10.66 -9.09
CA ALA A 232 7.49 -9.28 -9.51
C ALA A 232 7.22 -9.16 -11.01
N ASP A 233 6.88 -7.96 -11.47
CA ASP A 233 6.71 -7.66 -12.88
C ASP A 233 8.07 -7.59 -13.60
N ASP A 234 8.15 -8.17 -14.80
CA ASP A 234 9.22 -7.92 -15.76
C ASP A 234 8.74 -7.16 -17.00
N THR A 235 7.44 -7.04 -17.14
CA THR A 235 6.76 -6.32 -18.23
C THR A 235 5.51 -5.66 -17.62
N ALA A 236 5.38 -4.34 -17.79
CA ALA A 236 4.28 -3.62 -17.16
C ALA A 236 3.90 -2.36 -17.93
N SER A 237 2.63 -1.98 -17.85
CA SER A 237 2.15 -0.64 -18.18
C SER A 237 1.40 -0.03 -17.01
N ALA A 238 1.51 1.30 -16.88
CA ALA A 238 0.86 2.06 -15.82
C ALA A 238 0.34 3.38 -16.36
N ARG A 239 -0.85 3.80 -15.89
CA ARG A 239 -1.38 5.14 -16.11
C ARG A 239 -1.52 5.84 -14.78
N ILE A 240 -0.82 6.95 -14.60
CA ILE A 240 -0.85 7.81 -13.43
C ILE A 240 -1.67 9.05 -13.80
N ARG A 241 -2.79 9.26 -13.11
CA ARG A 241 -3.57 10.49 -13.21
C ARG A 241 -3.13 11.44 -12.10
N LEU A 242 -2.69 12.62 -12.49
CA LEU A 242 -2.28 13.66 -11.53
C LEU A 242 -3.52 14.41 -11.01
N ALA A 243 -3.38 15.03 -9.84
CA ALA A 243 -4.45 15.81 -9.21
C ALA A 243 -4.93 17.01 -10.06
N ASP A 244 -4.09 17.49 -10.97
CA ASP A 244 -4.42 18.55 -11.93
C ASP A 244 -5.05 18.05 -13.25
N GLY A 245 -5.33 16.74 -13.35
CA GLY A 245 -5.96 16.08 -14.48
C GLY A 245 -5.01 15.62 -15.60
N ARG A 246 -3.71 15.98 -15.56
CA ARG A 246 -2.72 15.50 -16.53
C ARG A 246 -2.45 13.99 -16.31
N VAL A 247 -2.03 13.33 -17.37
CA VAL A 247 -1.78 11.88 -17.39
C VAL A 247 -0.31 11.59 -17.65
N ILE A 248 0.26 10.64 -16.93
CA ILE A 248 1.54 10.02 -17.24
C ILE A 248 1.30 8.54 -17.53
N THR A 249 1.75 8.04 -18.69
CA THR A 249 1.70 6.61 -19.02
C THR A 249 3.12 6.07 -19.04
N VAL A 250 3.36 4.96 -18.34
CA VAL A 250 4.67 4.31 -18.25
C VAL A 250 4.54 2.89 -18.78
N ALA A 251 5.32 2.53 -19.82
CA ALA A 251 5.35 1.20 -20.39
C ALA A 251 6.78 0.68 -20.44
N VAL A 252 7.03 -0.44 -19.76
CA VAL A 252 8.38 -0.96 -19.56
C VAL A 252 8.44 -2.48 -19.67
N THR A 253 9.57 -2.99 -20.13
CA THR A 253 9.83 -4.43 -20.18
C THR A 253 11.32 -4.75 -19.98
N LEU A 254 11.59 -5.90 -19.39
CA LEU A 254 12.91 -6.52 -19.27
C LEU A 254 13.07 -7.72 -20.23
N CYS A 255 12.06 -7.96 -21.07
CA CYS A 255 11.96 -9.09 -21.99
C CYS A 255 12.02 -8.68 -23.47
N ALA A 256 12.68 -7.56 -23.77
CA ALA A 256 12.90 -7.10 -25.14
C ALA A 256 14.09 -7.83 -25.80
N THR A 257 14.19 -7.72 -27.12
CA THR A 257 15.39 -8.06 -27.87
C THR A 257 16.38 -6.89 -27.82
N GLY A 258 17.47 -7.05 -27.10
CA GLY A 258 18.46 -5.99 -26.90
C GLY A 258 18.04 -4.91 -25.93
N ARG A 259 18.77 -3.79 -25.94
CA ARG A 259 18.55 -2.66 -25.06
C ARG A 259 18.22 -1.39 -25.84
N THR A 260 17.10 -0.77 -25.50
CA THR A 260 16.74 0.57 -25.95
C THR A 260 16.86 1.54 -24.78
N GLU A 261 17.51 2.70 -25.00
CA GLU A 261 17.57 3.73 -23.95
C GLU A 261 16.17 4.23 -23.63
N PRO A 262 15.77 4.20 -22.36
CA PRO A 262 14.44 4.61 -21.95
C PRO A 262 14.29 6.13 -22.08
N TYR A 263 13.10 6.55 -22.49
CA TYR A 263 12.78 7.95 -22.74
C TYR A 263 11.38 8.31 -22.27
N LEU A 264 11.12 9.60 -22.22
CA LEU A 264 9.79 10.15 -22.09
C LEU A 264 9.47 11.13 -23.23
N ILE A 265 8.19 11.22 -23.59
CA ILE A 265 7.64 12.20 -24.55
C ILE A 265 6.59 13.02 -23.82
N VAL A 266 6.76 14.35 -23.85
CA VAL A 266 5.71 15.29 -23.46
C VAL A 266 4.86 15.57 -24.69
N HIS A 267 3.54 15.33 -24.58
CA HIS A 267 2.56 15.56 -25.65
C HIS A 267 1.81 16.85 -25.37
N GLY A 268 2.03 17.86 -26.20
CA GLY A 268 1.28 19.10 -26.19
C GLY A 268 0.34 19.22 -27.41
N SER A 269 -0.56 20.22 -27.38
CA SER A 269 -1.47 20.48 -28.50
C SER A 269 -0.76 21.10 -29.72
N ALA A 270 0.41 21.74 -29.53
CA ALA A 270 1.18 22.40 -30.57
C ALA A 270 2.47 21.66 -30.96
N GLY A 271 2.88 20.65 -30.18
CA GLY A 271 4.10 19.88 -30.44
C GLY A 271 4.42 18.86 -29.38
N THR A 272 5.53 18.17 -29.55
CA THR A 272 6.05 17.18 -28.60
C THR A 272 7.51 17.49 -28.26
N ALA A 273 7.96 17.05 -27.08
CA ALA A 273 9.38 17.08 -26.71
C ALA A 273 9.78 15.72 -26.13
N ARG A 274 10.95 15.22 -26.52
CA ARG A 274 11.46 13.91 -26.10
C ARG A 274 12.73 14.06 -25.26
N LEU A 275 12.74 13.45 -24.09
CA LEU A 275 13.91 13.36 -23.22
C LEU A 275 14.34 11.91 -23.04
N THR A 276 15.56 11.57 -23.49
CA THR A 276 16.24 10.32 -23.16
C THR A 276 17.04 10.56 -21.87
N TYR A 277 16.44 10.24 -20.73
CA TYR A 277 16.95 10.65 -19.41
C TYR A 277 18.23 9.93 -18.96
N THR A 278 18.60 8.82 -19.60
CA THR A 278 19.86 8.11 -19.33
C THR A 278 21.06 8.79 -19.96
N THR A 279 20.87 9.45 -21.10
CA THR A 279 21.89 10.18 -21.86
C THR A 279 21.77 11.70 -21.76
N ASP A 280 20.77 12.19 -20.98
CA ASP A 280 20.48 13.63 -20.84
C ASP A 280 20.18 14.36 -22.16
N ASP A 281 19.67 13.62 -23.14
CA ASP A 281 19.37 14.13 -24.47
C ASP A 281 17.91 14.64 -24.52
N LEU A 282 17.74 15.93 -24.70
CA LEU A 282 16.46 16.60 -24.95
C LEU A 282 16.42 17.04 -26.42
N ASP A 283 15.64 16.34 -27.24
CA ASP A 283 15.47 16.62 -28.70
C ASP A 283 16.79 16.81 -29.45
N GLY A 284 17.81 15.97 -29.15
CA GLY A 284 19.13 16.02 -29.76
C GLY A 284 20.13 16.97 -29.07
N ALA A 285 19.71 17.69 -28.02
CA ALA A 285 20.58 18.52 -27.20
C ALA A 285 20.96 17.79 -25.89
N VAL A 286 22.25 17.49 -25.73
CA VAL A 286 22.76 16.84 -24.52
C VAL A 286 23.03 17.88 -23.43
N HIS A 287 22.47 17.65 -22.23
CA HIS A 287 22.59 18.52 -21.08
C HIS A 287 23.54 17.95 -20.02
N PRO A 288 24.19 18.77 -19.19
CA PRO A 288 25.05 18.29 -18.11
C PRO A 288 24.23 17.65 -16.99
N ARG A 289 24.86 16.67 -16.31
CA ARG A 289 24.30 16.03 -15.11
C ARG A 289 25.16 16.34 -13.91
N ALA A 290 24.53 16.84 -12.84
CA ALA A 290 25.19 17.06 -11.56
C ALA A 290 25.36 15.74 -10.79
N ASN A 291 26.46 15.62 -10.06
CA ASN A 291 26.71 14.51 -9.15
C ASN A 291 25.95 14.73 -7.83
N LEU A 292 25.06 13.82 -7.47
CA LEU A 292 24.21 13.98 -6.27
C LEU A 292 25.00 13.95 -4.97
N LEU A 293 26.09 13.20 -4.87
CA LEU A 293 26.96 13.22 -3.68
C LEU A 293 27.69 14.56 -3.59
N GLU A 294 28.20 15.09 -4.70
CA GLU A 294 28.87 16.39 -4.73
C GLU A 294 27.87 17.52 -4.36
N ASN A 295 26.62 17.45 -4.84
CA ASN A 295 25.57 18.38 -4.45
C ASN A 295 25.25 18.30 -2.95
N LEU A 296 25.18 17.06 -2.38
CA LEU A 296 24.97 16.89 -0.94
C LEU A 296 26.15 17.46 -0.12
N VAL A 297 27.39 17.25 -0.57
CA VAL A 297 28.60 17.87 0.03
C VAL A 297 28.50 19.40 -0.02
N ALA A 298 28.08 19.96 -1.14
CA ALA A 298 27.86 21.40 -1.24
C ALA A 298 26.73 21.90 -0.30
N HIS A 299 25.65 21.13 -0.19
CA HIS A 299 24.58 21.43 0.77
C HIS A 299 25.10 21.47 2.23
N VAL A 300 25.81 20.44 2.65
CA VAL A 300 26.37 20.35 4.01
C VAL A 300 27.35 21.48 4.32
N ARG A 301 28.13 21.91 3.33
CA ARG A 301 29.16 22.95 3.49
C ARG A 301 28.63 24.38 3.38
N THR A 302 27.69 24.61 2.45
CA THR A 302 27.31 25.97 2.04
C THR A 302 25.81 26.24 2.10
N GLY A 303 24.98 25.22 2.40
CA GLY A 303 23.52 25.33 2.33
C GLY A 303 22.98 25.33 0.88
N ALA A 304 23.74 24.85 -0.11
CA ALA A 304 23.26 24.74 -1.47
C ALA A 304 21.96 23.92 -1.54
N GLU A 305 21.04 24.25 -2.44
CA GLU A 305 19.79 23.52 -2.59
C GLU A 305 20.05 22.05 -3.01
N LEU A 306 19.35 21.11 -2.37
CA LEU A 306 19.39 19.71 -2.77
C LEU A 306 18.63 19.51 -4.08
N LEU A 307 19.22 18.74 -4.99
CA LEU A 307 18.58 18.42 -6.28
C LEU A 307 17.44 17.42 -6.11
N VAL A 308 17.59 16.45 -5.21
CA VAL A 308 16.62 15.39 -4.99
C VAL A 308 16.37 15.18 -3.48
N PRO A 309 15.83 16.19 -2.77
CA PRO A 309 15.49 16.01 -1.35
C PRO A 309 14.40 14.94 -1.22
N LEU A 310 14.38 14.23 -0.09
CA LEU A 310 13.45 13.13 0.18
C LEU A 310 11.99 13.49 -0.15
N ALA A 311 11.52 14.67 0.24
CA ALA A 311 10.15 15.12 -0.01
C ALA A 311 9.76 15.10 -1.50
N ARG A 312 10.69 15.45 -2.40
CA ARG A 312 10.48 15.44 -3.86
C ARG A 312 10.46 14.04 -4.48
N THR A 313 10.50 12.99 -3.67
CA THR A 313 10.30 11.60 -4.12
C THR A 313 8.97 11.03 -3.61
N GLY A 314 8.14 11.85 -2.96
CA GLY A 314 6.91 11.42 -2.32
C GLY A 314 5.88 10.85 -3.28
N ALA A 315 5.66 11.49 -4.43
CA ALA A 315 4.75 10.97 -5.46
C ALA A 315 5.25 9.64 -6.08
N PHE A 316 6.57 9.49 -6.27
CA PHE A 316 7.12 8.21 -6.68
C PHE A 316 6.85 7.12 -5.63
N MET A 317 6.90 7.44 -4.34
CA MET A 317 6.57 6.49 -3.29
C MET A 317 5.07 6.15 -3.23
N GLU A 318 4.17 7.07 -3.57
CA GLU A 318 2.74 6.77 -3.77
C GLU A 318 2.53 5.82 -4.95
N PHE A 319 3.25 6.03 -6.06
CA PHE A 319 3.24 5.12 -7.20
C PHE A 319 3.79 3.72 -6.82
N LEU A 320 4.94 3.65 -6.14
CA LEU A 320 5.51 2.39 -5.66
C LEU A 320 4.53 1.67 -4.72
N GLU A 321 3.84 2.39 -3.84
CA GLU A 321 2.83 1.84 -2.94
C GLU A 321 1.66 1.23 -3.72
N ALA A 322 1.18 1.89 -4.78
CA ALA A 322 0.17 1.32 -5.68
C ALA A 322 0.65 0.00 -6.31
N VAL A 323 1.90 -0.06 -6.81
CA VAL A 323 2.49 -1.31 -7.34
C VAL A 323 2.63 -2.37 -6.25
N ARG A 324 3.04 -1.99 -5.03
CA ARG A 324 3.19 -2.90 -3.87
C ARG A 324 1.87 -3.54 -3.45
N LEU A 325 0.79 -2.76 -3.49
CA LEU A 325 -0.56 -3.18 -3.12
C LEU A 325 -1.31 -3.87 -4.25
N ALA A 326 -0.86 -3.72 -5.49
CA ALA A 326 -1.49 -4.35 -6.65
C ALA A 326 -1.52 -5.89 -6.53
N PRO A 327 -2.48 -6.56 -7.17
CA PRO A 327 -2.47 -8.01 -7.33
C PRO A 327 -1.13 -8.52 -7.90
N ASP A 328 -0.86 -9.82 -7.71
CA ASP A 328 0.35 -10.41 -8.26
C ASP A 328 0.35 -10.29 -9.80
N PRO A 329 1.51 -10.01 -10.42
CA PRO A 329 1.64 -9.92 -11.87
C PRO A 329 1.12 -11.17 -12.56
N LEU A 330 0.43 -10.97 -13.68
CA LEU A 330 -0.12 -12.07 -14.45
C LEU A 330 0.97 -12.74 -15.29
N PRO A 331 1.03 -14.08 -15.33
CA PRO A 331 1.99 -14.77 -16.18
C PRO A 331 1.62 -14.60 -17.67
N ILE A 332 2.62 -14.23 -18.49
CA ILE A 332 2.48 -14.25 -19.94
C ILE A 332 2.65 -15.69 -20.41
N ALA A 333 1.65 -16.23 -21.11
CA ALA A 333 1.68 -17.61 -21.55
C ALA A 333 2.85 -17.86 -22.53
N ASP A 334 3.45 -19.07 -22.48
CA ASP A 334 4.59 -19.49 -23.30
C ASP A 334 4.36 -19.30 -24.82
N GLY A 335 3.10 -19.40 -25.29
CA GLY A 335 2.75 -19.15 -26.70
C GLY A 335 2.95 -17.73 -27.19
N HIS A 336 3.16 -16.76 -26.29
CA HIS A 336 3.47 -15.37 -26.60
C HIS A 336 4.97 -15.02 -26.42
N GLN A 337 5.79 -16.01 -26.05
CA GLN A 337 7.19 -15.82 -25.72
C GLN A 337 8.11 -16.60 -26.68
N VAL A 338 9.33 -16.12 -26.88
CA VAL A 338 10.45 -16.92 -27.35
C VAL A 338 11.30 -17.29 -26.14
N ILE A 339 11.38 -18.58 -25.84
CA ILE A 339 12.08 -19.12 -24.70
C ILE A 339 13.49 -19.50 -25.11
N HIS A 340 14.48 -18.68 -24.72
CA HIS A 340 15.88 -19.00 -24.89
C HIS A 340 16.44 -19.73 -23.66
N PRO A 341 17.58 -20.42 -23.78
CA PRO A 341 18.20 -21.10 -22.64
C PRO A 341 18.55 -20.16 -21.48
N ASP A 342 18.81 -18.90 -21.78
CA ASP A 342 19.36 -17.88 -20.85
C ASP A 342 18.45 -16.67 -20.64
N ARG A 343 17.31 -16.55 -21.35
CA ARG A 343 16.39 -15.41 -21.24
C ARG A 343 14.98 -15.70 -21.75
N ARG A 344 14.06 -14.82 -21.45
CA ARG A 344 12.72 -14.75 -22.03
C ARG A 344 12.63 -13.53 -22.94
N GLU A 345 12.01 -13.69 -24.11
CA GLU A 345 11.80 -12.62 -25.08
C GLU A 345 10.31 -12.54 -25.43
N LEU A 346 9.79 -11.31 -25.49
CA LEU A 346 8.44 -11.00 -25.94
C LEU A 346 8.51 -10.33 -27.31
N PRO A 347 8.20 -11.04 -28.40
CA PRO A 347 8.24 -10.47 -29.74
C PRO A 347 7.35 -9.23 -29.88
N GLY A 348 7.88 -8.14 -30.44
CA GLY A 348 7.13 -6.90 -30.66
C GLY A 348 6.89 -6.05 -29.42
N VAL A 349 7.40 -6.44 -28.24
CA VAL A 349 7.15 -5.70 -26.98
C VAL A 349 7.79 -4.31 -26.99
N ARG A 350 8.91 -4.13 -27.71
CA ARG A 350 9.54 -2.82 -27.85
C ARG A 350 8.61 -1.84 -28.56
N GLU A 351 8.09 -2.24 -29.73
CA GLU A 351 7.14 -1.44 -30.50
C GLU A 351 5.85 -1.20 -29.71
N LEU A 352 5.47 -2.12 -28.84
CA LEU A 352 4.32 -1.97 -27.95
C LEU A 352 4.59 -0.91 -26.87
N THR A 353 5.79 -0.90 -26.25
CA THR A 353 6.15 0.15 -25.27
C THR A 353 6.25 1.52 -25.93
N ASP A 354 6.80 1.61 -27.15
CA ASP A 354 6.87 2.84 -27.92
C ASP A 354 5.45 3.37 -28.25
N ARG A 355 4.57 2.50 -28.75
CA ARG A 355 3.15 2.86 -29.02
C ARG A 355 2.39 3.30 -27.76
N SER A 356 2.68 2.67 -26.62
CA SER A 356 2.09 3.07 -25.34
C SER A 356 2.48 4.50 -24.97
N ALA A 357 3.76 4.83 -25.06
CA ALA A 357 4.26 6.18 -24.80
C ALA A 357 3.72 7.22 -25.79
N GLU A 358 3.62 6.86 -27.08
CA GLU A 358 3.11 7.75 -28.13
C GLU A 358 1.61 8.03 -28.02
N ARG A 359 0.82 7.04 -27.58
CA ARG A 359 -0.64 7.13 -27.53
C ARG A 359 -1.21 7.38 -26.14
N LEU A 360 -0.37 7.40 -25.12
CA LEU A 360 -0.75 7.47 -23.69
C LEU A 360 -1.72 6.32 -23.32
N ALA A 361 -1.48 5.12 -23.84
CA ALA A 361 -2.36 3.96 -23.75
C ALA A 361 -1.69 2.80 -22.98
N LEU A 362 -2.49 2.02 -22.25
CA LEU A 362 -2.05 0.79 -21.60
C LEU A 362 -1.89 -0.35 -22.63
N PHE A 363 -1.25 -1.45 -22.26
CA PHE A 363 -1.01 -2.59 -23.16
C PHE A 363 -2.31 -3.24 -23.63
N SER A 364 -3.32 -3.38 -22.75
CA SER A 364 -4.64 -3.90 -23.09
C SER A 364 -5.37 -3.03 -24.11
N GLU A 365 -5.17 -1.73 -24.08
CA GLU A 365 -5.78 -0.76 -25.01
C GLU A 365 -5.07 -0.75 -26.38
N LEU A 366 -3.94 -1.45 -26.50
CA LEU A 366 -3.12 -1.55 -27.72
C LEU A 366 -3.17 -2.94 -28.37
N ASP A 367 -4.19 -3.73 -28.02
CA ASP A 367 -4.44 -5.07 -28.55
C ASP A 367 -3.29 -6.06 -28.29
N ALA A 368 -2.54 -5.91 -27.18
CA ALA A 368 -1.54 -6.88 -26.78
C ALA A 368 -2.25 -8.18 -26.36
N ALA A 369 -2.15 -9.21 -27.19
CA ALA A 369 -2.93 -10.46 -27.03
C ALA A 369 -2.75 -11.15 -25.66
N TRP A 370 -1.62 -10.90 -24.97
CA TRP A 370 -1.33 -11.43 -23.63
C TRP A 370 -1.78 -10.47 -22.51
N ALA A 371 -2.10 -9.20 -22.82
CA ALA A 371 -2.59 -8.22 -21.86
C ALA A 371 -4.13 -8.20 -21.78
N VAL A 372 -4.82 -8.87 -22.71
CA VAL A 372 -6.28 -8.99 -22.68
C VAL A 372 -6.65 -10.01 -21.60
N THR A 373 -7.18 -9.57 -20.48
CA THR A 373 -7.80 -10.45 -19.49
C THR A 373 -8.87 -11.28 -20.14
N ARG A 374 -8.85 -12.61 -19.95
CA ARG A 374 -9.89 -13.52 -20.44
C ARG A 374 -11.22 -13.23 -19.73
N GLU A 375 -11.95 -12.24 -20.22
CA GLU A 375 -13.40 -12.17 -20.12
C GLU A 375 -13.96 -11.99 -21.53
N SER A 376 -14.13 -13.08 -22.26
CA SER A 376 -15.09 -13.16 -23.36
C SER A 376 -15.25 -14.59 -23.81
N GLY A 377 -16.18 -15.25 -23.18
CA GLY A 377 -16.90 -16.41 -23.71
C GLY A 377 -18.36 -16.03 -23.83
N ALA A 378 -18.77 -15.72 -25.07
CA ALA A 378 -20.11 -15.69 -25.64
C ALA A 378 -21.07 -14.53 -25.29
N GLY A 379 -21.46 -13.78 -26.32
CA GLY A 379 -22.74 -13.08 -26.40
C GLY A 379 -22.65 -11.61 -26.83
N GLU A 380 -22.98 -11.37 -28.06
CA GLU A 380 -23.17 -10.07 -28.70
C GLU A 380 -23.96 -9.06 -27.88
N SER A 381 -23.61 -7.81 -28.06
CA SER A 381 -24.47 -6.64 -28.16
C SER A 381 -24.24 -5.49 -27.20
N SER A 382 -24.05 -4.40 -27.85
CA SER A 382 -24.31 -2.99 -27.48
C SER A 382 -23.25 -2.24 -26.68
N ALA A 383 -22.59 -1.34 -27.44
CA ALA A 383 -21.97 -0.13 -26.91
C ALA A 383 -22.97 0.59 -25.98
N ARG A 384 -22.65 0.60 -24.69
CA ARG A 384 -23.14 1.60 -23.75
C ARG A 384 -21.93 2.37 -23.24
N GLU A 385 -22.00 3.67 -23.43
CA GLU A 385 -21.13 4.65 -22.82
C GLU A 385 -20.92 4.29 -21.34
N LEU A 386 -19.66 4.02 -20.96
CA LEU A 386 -19.25 3.90 -19.56
C LEU A 386 -19.20 5.33 -19.01
N GLU A 387 -20.28 5.69 -18.37
CA GLU A 387 -20.28 6.77 -17.38
C GLU A 387 -19.21 6.45 -16.32
N ALA A 388 -18.56 7.50 -15.82
CA ALA A 388 -17.50 7.47 -14.83
C ALA A 388 -17.77 6.44 -13.73
N ASP A 389 -16.80 5.53 -13.52
CA ASP A 389 -16.86 4.50 -12.48
C ASP A 389 -16.96 5.20 -11.12
N GLU A 390 -18.17 5.19 -10.56
CA GLU A 390 -18.43 5.67 -9.21
C GLU A 390 -17.56 4.89 -8.24
N ALA A 391 -16.97 5.62 -7.30
CA ALA A 391 -16.13 5.10 -6.23
C ALA A 391 -16.65 3.75 -5.70
N ALA A 392 -15.73 2.77 -5.47
CA ALA A 392 -16.03 1.44 -4.91
C ALA A 392 -16.64 1.49 -3.49
N ALA A 393 -17.34 2.58 -3.15
CA ALA A 393 -17.99 2.88 -1.89
C ALA A 393 -19.37 3.51 -2.11
N ARG A 394 -20.30 3.17 -1.22
CA ARG A 394 -21.66 3.72 -1.17
C ARG A 394 -21.84 4.48 0.13
N GLU A 395 -22.41 5.67 0.05
CA GLU A 395 -22.70 6.49 1.22
C GLU A 395 -24.09 6.17 1.78
N LEU A 396 -24.17 5.96 3.09
CA LEU A 396 -25.41 5.83 3.83
C LEU A 396 -25.72 7.15 4.54
N GLN A 397 -26.99 7.57 4.45
CA GLN A 397 -27.43 8.85 4.99
C GLN A 397 -28.58 8.70 5.96
N VAL A 398 -28.63 9.56 6.98
CA VAL A 398 -29.76 9.70 7.91
C VAL A 398 -30.12 11.18 7.99
N GLY A 399 -31.37 11.53 7.66
CA GLY A 399 -31.81 12.92 7.69
C GLY A 399 -31.01 13.86 6.76
N GLY A 400 -30.41 13.34 5.69
CA GLY A 400 -29.56 14.09 4.77
C GLY A 400 -28.10 14.24 5.22
N ALA A 401 -27.72 13.71 6.39
CA ALA A 401 -26.33 13.66 6.84
C ALA A 401 -25.67 12.33 6.45
N ALA A 402 -24.49 12.37 5.86
CA ALA A 402 -23.67 11.19 5.58
C ALA A 402 -23.16 10.58 6.88
N VAL A 403 -23.59 9.36 7.20
CA VAL A 403 -23.28 8.70 8.49
C VAL A 403 -22.35 7.50 8.34
N ALA A 404 -22.28 6.88 7.17
CA ALA A 404 -21.38 5.77 6.92
C ALA A 404 -21.02 5.65 5.44
N SER A 405 -19.80 5.17 5.16
CA SER A 405 -19.39 4.74 3.84
C SER A 405 -19.23 3.22 3.82
N TYR A 406 -19.88 2.56 2.88
CA TYR A 406 -19.78 1.12 2.65
C TYR A 406 -18.89 0.85 1.45
N VAL A 407 -17.69 0.36 1.69
CA VAL A 407 -16.73 -0.03 0.66
C VAL A 407 -17.02 -1.47 0.24
N TRP A 408 -17.57 -1.65 -0.96
CA TRP A 408 -18.05 -2.95 -1.45
C TRP A 408 -17.02 -3.71 -2.30
N ARG A 409 -16.03 -3.01 -2.86
CA ARG A 409 -14.93 -3.60 -3.65
C ARG A 409 -13.59 -3.08 -3.09
N PRO A 410 -13.17 -3.57 -1.90
CA PRO A 410 -11.91 -3.15 -1.32
C PRO A 410 -10.73 -3.71 -2.09
N ASP A 411 -9.74 -2.87 -2.39
CA ASP A 411 -8.45 -3.28 -2.90
C ASP A 411 -7.53 -3.64 -1.72
N LEU A 412 -7.53 -4.91 -1.34
CA LEU A 412 -6.82 -5.44 -0.18
C LEU A 412 -6.03 -6.70 -0.54
N PRO A 413 -4.85 -6.92 0.09
CA PRO A 413 -4.11 -8.16 -0.05
C PRO A 413 -4.97 -9.38 0.30
N VAL A 414 -4.78 -10.49 -0.41
CA VAL A 414 -5.48 -11.77 -0.13
C VAL A 414 -5.33 -12.19 1.33
N THR A 415 -4.16 -11.95 1.94
CA THR A 415 -3.87 -12.22 3.35
C THR A 415 -4.72 -11.43 4.34
N ASP A 416 -5.36 -10.36 3.91
CA ASP A 416 -6.30 -9.58 4.73
C ASP A 416 -7.75 -10.05 4.54
N ALA A 417 -7.96 -11.11 3.72
CA ALA A 417 -9.25 -11.65 3.34
C ALA A 417 -10.21 -10.56 2.83
N PRO A 418 -10.00 -10.04 1.60
CA PRO A 418 -10.78 -8.94 1.03
C PRO A 418 -12.27 -9.18 1.15
N ARG A 419 -12.99 -8.23 1.73
CA ARG A 419 -14.43 -8.30 2.01
C ARG A 419 -15.02 -6.91 2.13
N PRO A 420 -16.29 -6.70 1.77
CA PRO A 420 -16.97 -5.42 1.98
C PRO A 420 -17.02 -5.04 3.47
N TYR A 421 -16.87 -3.73 3.73
CA TYR A 421 -16.84 -3.18 5.08
C TYR A 421 -17.42 -1.76 5.14
N LEU A 422 -17.77 -1.31 6.34
CA LEU A 422 -18.21 0.04 6.67
C LEU A 422 -17.06 0.82 7.32
N HIS A 423 -16.58 1.85 6.66
CA HIS A 423 -15.64 2.83 7.19
C HIS A 423 -15.52 4.05 6.24
N PRO A 424 -15.54 5.27 6.77
CA PRO A 424 -15.85 5.60 8.17
C PRO A 424 -17.33 5.42 8.51
N VAL A 425 -17.63 5.14 9.78
CA VAL A 425 -18.96 5.29 10.38
C VAL A 425 -18.88 6.44 11.37
N ARG A 426 -19.90 7.33 11.38
CA ARG A 426 -19.90 8.55 12.19
C ARG A 426 -21.17 8.71 12.99
N THR A 427 -21.06 9.35 14.16
CA THR A 427 -22.22 9.90 14.87
C THR A 427 -22.83 11.05 14.06
N LEU A 428 -24.05 11.47 14.39
CA LEU A 428 -24.66 12.66 13.76
C LEU A 428 -23.87 13.94 14.05
N GLY A 429 -23.15 14.00 15.18
CA GLY A 429 -22.23 15.07 15.53
C GLY A 429 -20.87 14.99 14.79
N GLY A 430 -20.63 13.95 13.96
CA GLY A 430 -19.47 13.79 13.12
C GLY A 430 -18.30 13.02 13.75
N ALA A 431 -18.43 12.52 14.99
CA ALA A 431 -17.39 11.69 15.59
C ALA A 431 -17.26 10.35 14.88
N GLU A 432 -16.06 9.98 14.47
CA GLU A 432 -15.79 8.69 13.83
C GLU A 432 -15.74 7.58 14.86
N VAL A 433 -16.46 6.48 14.59
CA VAL A 433 -16.65 5.37 15.53
C VAL A 433 -16.14 4.03 14.99
N THR A 434 -15.45 4.06 13.85
CA THR A 434 -14.74 2.89 13.29
C THR A 434 -13.27 3.21 13.09
N GLU A 435 -12.41 2.19 13.12
CA GLU A 435 -10.98 2.27 12.81
C GLU A 435 -10.64 1.31 11.67
N PHE A 436 -9.84 1.76 10.70
CA PHE A 436 -9.50 1.02 9.49
C PHE A 436 -8.01 0.69 9.44
N ARG A 437 -7.68 -0.60 9.32
CA ARG A 437 -6.33 -1.11 9.14
C ARG A 437 -5.31 -0.58 10.17
N PRO A 438 -5.62 -0.60 11.48
CA PRO A 438 -4.67 -0.14 12.48
C PRO A 438 -3.38 -0.98 12.41
N ALA A 439 -2.24 -0.36 12.77
CA ALA A 439 -0.92 -0.96 12.62
C ALA A 439 -0.74 -2.28 13.38
N ASP A 440 -1.49 -2.48 14.46
CA ASP A 440 -1.50 -3.70 15.28
C ASP A 440 -2.28 -4.85 14.62
N HIS A 441 -3.31 -4.53 13.80
CA HIS A 441 -4.21 -5.48 13.15
C HIS A 441 -4.66 -4.99 11.77
N VAL A 442 -3.77 -5.00 10.78
CA VAL A 442 -4.04 -4.49 9.40
C VAL A 442 -5.22 -5.16 8.69
N HIS A 443 -5.65 -6.34 9.14
CA HIS A 443 -6.81 -7.06 8.62
C HIS A 443 -8.15 -6.69 9.31
N HIS A 444 -8.15 -5.72 10.25
CA HIS A 444 -9.38 -5.15 10.82
C HIS A 444 -9.89 -4.00 9.94
N LEU A 445 -11.10 -4.13 9.40
CA LEU A 445 -11.67 -3.27 8.36
C LEU A 445 -12.94 -2.57 8.87
N GLY A 446 -12.82 -1.68 9.86
CA GLY A 446 -13.99 -0.95 10.38
C GLY A 446 -15.07 -1.88 10.93
N ALA A 447 -16.24 -1.96 10.27
CA ALA A 447 -17.33 -2.84 10.65
C ALA A 447 -17.78 -3.71 9.47
N GLY A 448 -18.05 -5.01 9.72
CA GLY A 448 -18.49 -5.93 8.67
C GLY A 448 -18.50 -7.39 9.10
N LEU A 449 -18.77 -8.28 8.15
CA LEU A 449 -18.79 -9.73 8.38
C LEU A 449 -17.43 -10.35 8.11
N ALA A 450 -16.81 -10.93 9.13
CA ALA A 450 -15.51 -11.59 9.04
C ALA A 450 -15.51 -12.89 9.83
N ILE A 451 -15.07 -14.01 9.24
CA ILE A 451 -15.09 -15.33 9.86
C ILE A 451 -13.75 -16.02 9.69
N ALA A 452 -13.16 -16.48 10.80
CA ALA A 452 -11.80 -17.02 10.83
C ALA A 452 -11.63 -18.38 10.14
N ASP A 453 -12.72 -19.16 9.99
CA ASP A 453 -12.69 -20.47 9.32
C ASP A 453 -14.11 -20.85 8.89
N VAL A 454 -14.33 -20.93 7.58
CA VAL A 454 -15.55 -21.42 6.95
C VAL A 454 -15.16 -22.62 6.08
N GLY A 455 -15.35 -23.84 6.59
CA GLY A 455 -14.97 -25.06 5.88
C GLY A 455 -13.47 -25.16 5.56
N GLY A 456 -12.62 -24.56 6.39
CA GLY A 456 -11.16 -24.56 6.20
C GLY A 456 -10.61 -23.29 5.53
N VAL A 457 -11.46 -22.34 5.12
CA VAL A 457 -11.06 -21.08 4.47
C VAL A 457 -11.14 -19.92 5.46
N ASN A 458 -10.10 -19.10 5.50
CA ASN A 458 -9.98 -17.92 6.34
C ASN A 458 -10.56 -16.68 5.65
N PHE A 459 -11.72 -16.19 6.11
CA PHE A 459 -12.35 -14.93 5.70
C PHE A 459 -12.25 -13.81 6.77
N TRP A 460 -11.33 -13.99 7.71
CA TRP A 460 -11.00 -12.97 8.72
C TRP A 460 -9.79 -12.14 8.32
N GLY A 461 -8.79 -12.80 7.76
CA GLY A 461 -7.47 -12.24 7.45
C GLY A 461 -6.41 -12.50 8.51
N GLY A 462 -5.17 -12.20 8.15
CA GLY A 462 -4.02 -12.44 9.02
C GLY A 462 -3.68 -13.93 9.20
N ARG A 463 -2.93 -14.24 10.24
CA ARG A 463 -2.45 -15.61 10.50
C ARG A 463 -3.57 -16.53 10.97
N THR A 464 -3.64 -17.73 10.42
CA THR A 464 -4.55 -18.77 10.87
C THR A 464 -4.00 -19.52 12.09
N PHE A 465 -4.81 -19.67 13.12
CA PHE A 465 -4.41 -20.41 14.31
C PHE A 465 -4.47 -21.93 14.06
N VAL A 466 -3.33 -22.59 14.27
CA VAL A 466 -3.20 -24.05 14.16
C VAL A 466 -2.86 -24.64 15.52
N ARG A 467 -3.64 -25.65 15.95
CA ARG A 467 -3.44 -26.34 17.23
C ARG A 467 -2.00 -26.86 17.36
N GLY A 468 -1.33 -26.51 18.47
CA GLY A 468 0.05 -26.93 18.75
C GLY A 468 1.14 -26.13 18.01
N ARG A 469 0.78 -25.25 17.07
CA ARG A 469 1.74 -24.39 16.32
C ARG A 469 1.50 -22.90 16.56
N GLY A 470 0.33 -22.52 17.06
CA GLY A 470 -0.04 -21.10 17.22
C GLY A 470 -0.48 -20.45 15.91
N PRO A 471 -0.45 -19.09 15.83
CA PRO A 471 -0.79 -18.34 14.62
C PRO A 471 0.31 -18.47 13.56
N VAL A 472 -0.02 -19.04 12.41
CA VAL A 472 0.88 -19.28 11.26
C VAL A 472 0.29 -18.71 9.99
N TRP A 473 1.14 -18.31 9.03
CA TRP A 473 0.71 -17.98 7.68
C TRP A 473 0.39 -19.27 6.91
N LEU A 474 -0.80 -19.33 6.32
CA LEU A 474 -1.26 -20.39 5.44
C LEU A 474 -1.84 -19.76 4.17
N ASP A 475 -1.85 -20.53 3.08
CA ASP A 475 -2.51 -20.14 1.82
C ASP A 475 -3.99 -20.53 1.87
N ASP A 476 -4.69 -20.14 2.93
CA ASP A 476 -6.08 -20.50 3.24
C ASP A 476 -7.05 -19.31 3.21
N HIS A 477 -6.59 -18.14 2.76
CA HIS A 477 -7.40 -16.92 2.74
C HIS A 477 -8.39 -16.93 1.58
N GLY A 478 -9.64 -16.58 1.90
CA GLY A 478 -10.69 -16.34 0.93
C GLY A 478 -11.01 -14.86 0.77
N CYS A 479 -11.93 -14.56 -0.13
CA CYS A 479 -12.49 -13.22 -0.31
C CYS A 479 -14.01 -13.24 -0.45
N GLN A 480 -14.66 -12.13 -0.13
CA GLN A 480 -16.10 -11.92 -0.36
C GLN A 480 -16.24 -11.01 -1.59
N ARG A 481 -16.63 -11.58 -2.72
CA ARG A 481 -16.81 -10.84 -3.96
C ARG A 481 -18.24 -10.33 -4.06
N HIS A 482 -18.38 -9.05 -4.36
CA HIS A 482 -19.66 -8.44 -4.72
C HIS A 482 -20.16 -8.98 -6.05
N ASP A 483 -21.45 -9.31 -6.11
CA ASP A 483 -22.11 -9.79 -7.32
C ASP A 483 -23.20 -8.75 -7.80
N ALA A 484 -24.05 -8.26 -6.90
CA ALA A 484 -25.11 -7.31 -7.25
C ALA A 484 -25.62 -6.49 -6.06
N PHE A 485 -26.19 -5.32 -6.35
CA PHE A 485 -26.98 -4.52 -5.41
C PHE A 485 -28.45 -4.44 -5.81
N THR A 486 -29.31 -4.38 -4.79
CA THR A 486 -30.74 -3.98 -4.91
C THR A 486 -30.98 -2.82 -3.97
N GLU A 487 -31.44 -1.69 -4.49
CA GLU A 487 -31.78 -0.52 -3.68
C GLU A 487 -33.02 -0.80 -2.85
N ILE A 488 -32.97 -0.41 -1.58
CA ILE A 488 -34.11 -0.43 -0.65
C ILE A 488 -34.11 0.84 0.18
N GLU A 489 -35.25 1.18 0.77
CA GLU A 489 -35.39 2.41 1.56
C GLU A 489 -34.38 2.41 2.76
N GLY A 490 -33.57 3.45 2.84
CA GLY A 490 -32.55 3.64 3.88
C GLY A 490 -31.23 2.89 3.65
N GLY A 491 -31.06 2.21 2.50
CA GLY A 491 -29.81 1.49 2.18
C GLY A 491 -29.96 0.52 1.01
N PHE A 492 -29.43 -0.69 1.15
CA PHE A 492 -29.37 -1.65 0.04
C PHE A 492 -29.35 -3.09 0.54
N ARG A 493 -29.68 -4.00 -0.37
CA ARG A 493 -29.38 -5.43 -0.28
C ARG A 493 -28.25 -5.75 -1.26
N GLU A 494 -27.28 -6.55 -0.82
CA GLU A 494 -26.13 -6.97 -1.60
C GLU A 494 -26.08 -8.50 -1.71
N GLU A 495 -25.81 -8.99 -2.91
CA GLU A 495 -25.46 -10.38 -3.16
C GLU A 495 -23.96 -10.53 -3.26
N LEU A 496 -23.41 -11.55 -2.58
CA LEU A 496 -21.97 -11.83 -2.55
C LEU A 496 -21.69 -13.33 -2.77
N THR A 497 -20.58 -13.59 -3.42
CA THR A 497 -20.00 -14.94 -3.48
C THR A 497 -18.73 -14.99 -2.63
N TRP A 498 -18.68 -15.93 -1.68
CA TRP A 498 -17.51 -16.22 -0.87
C TRP A 498 -16.60 -17.19 -1.60
N LEU A 499 -15.39 -16.74 -1.97
CA LEU A 499 -14.42 -17.48 -2.76
C LEU A 499 -13.27 -17.94 -1.88
N GLY A 500 -12.95 -19.23 -1.93
CA GLY A 500 -11.76 -19.78 -1.30
C GLY A 500 -10.50 -19.59 -2.16
N PRO A 501 -9.34 -20.07 -1.68
CA PRO A 501 -8.11 -20.09 -2.45
C PRO A 501 -8.34 -20.77 -3.83
N GLY A 502 -7.79 -20.14 -4.89
CA GLY A 502 -8.01 -20.63 -6.26
C GLY A 502 -9.38 -20.31 -6.87
N GLY A 503 -10.19 -19.46 -6.21
CA GLY A 503 -11.45 -18.95 -6.75
C GLY A 503 -12.66 -19.88 -6.63
N ALA A 504 -12.55 -21.00 -5.91
CA ALA A 504 -13.68 -21.92 -5.69
C ALA A 504 -14.73 -21.27 -4.77
N ALA A 505 -16.02 -21.26 -5.19
CA ALA A 505 -17.09 -20.73 -4.38
C ALA A 505 -17.39 -21.65 -3.19
N VAL A 506 -17.34 -21.12 -1.96
CA VAL A 506 -17.61 -21.79 -0.70
C VAL A 506 -19.06 -21.57 -0.27
N ALA A 507 -19.55 -20.32 -0.38
CA ALA A 507 -20.89 -19.92 0.02
C ALA A 507 -21.39 -18.74 -0.82
N ARG A 508 -22.70 -18.47 -0.75
CA ARG A 508 -23.34 -17.22 -1.19
C ARG A 508 -23.91 -16.50 0.00
N GLU A 509 -23.87 -15.18 -0.04
CA GLU A 509 -24.45 -14.34 1.00
C GLU A 509 -25.45 -13.36 0.39
N GLU A 510 -26.58 -13.19 1.04
CA GLU A 510 -27.46 -12.04 0.88
C GLU A 510 -27.29 -11.15 2.12
N ARG A 511 -26.82 -9.93 1.94
CA ARG A 511 -26.54 -8.95 2.99
C ARG A 511 -27.50 -7.78 2.85
N THR A 512 -28.06 -7.32 3.97
CA THR A 512 -28.86 -6.09 4.03
C THR A 512 -28.16 -5.10 4.93
N VAL A 513 -27.97 -3.87 4.44
CA VAL A 513 -27.33 -2.78 5.20
C VAL A 513 -28.23 -1.55 5.11
N LEU A 514 -28.75 -1.07 6.25
CA LEU A 514 -29.63 0.09 6.34
C LEU A 514 -29.12 1.08 7.37
N ALA A 515 -29.19 2.37 7.06
CA ALA A 515 -29.07 3.45 8.03
C ALA A 515 -30.45 4.08 8.21
N ARG A 516 -30.94 4.11 9.47
CA ARG A 516 -32.26 4.63 9.75
C ARG A 516 -32.27 5.53 10.99
N PRO A 517 -33.13 6.55 11.01
CA PRO A 517 -33.36 7.33 12.22
C PRO A 517 -33.95 6.42 13.32
N LEU A 518 -33.70 6.75 14.56
CA LEU A 518 -34.42 6.18 15.70
C LEU A 518 -35.77 6.86 15.86
N PRO A 519 -36.74 6.27 16.63
CA PRO A 519 -38.00 6.91 16.99
C PRO A 519 -37.80 8.32 17.56
N ALA A 520 -38.79 9.20 17.39
CA ALA A 520 -38.71 10.63 17.74
C ALA A 520 -38.49 10.89 19.23
N ASP A 521 -38.78 9.91 20.11
CA ASP A 521 -38.56 9.92 21.52
C ASP A 521 -37.17 9.39 21.96
N ALA A 522 -36.39 8.91 21.03
CA ALA A 522 -35.01 8.49 21.29
C ALA A 522 -34.11 9.69 21.63
N PRO A 523 -33.03 9.51 22.39
CA PRO A 523 -32.05 10.56 22.66
C PRO A 523 -31.57 11.23 21.37
N MET A 524 -31.50 12.57 21.37
CA MET A 524 -31.03 13.35 20.23
C MET A 524 -29.57 12.98 19.89
N GLY A 525 -29.26 12.98 18.57
CA GLY A 525 -27.92 12.65 18.09
C GLY A 525 -27.63 11.15 17.94
N ALA A 526 -28.66 10.30 17.83
CA ALA A 526 -28.51 8.86 17.63
C ALA A 526 -29.23 8.36 16.38
N TRP A 527 -28.66 7.34 15.73
CA TRP A 527 -29.20 6.64 14.56
C TRP A 527 -28.89 5.14 14.63
N ALA A 528 -29.51 4.33 13.81
CA ALA A 528 -29.32 2.88 13.82
C ALA A 528 -28.76 2.38 12.49
N LEU A 529 -27.66 1.63 12.56
CA LEU A 529 -27.13 0.79 11.48
C LEU A 529 -27.71 -0.61 11.63
N ASP A 530 -28.44 -1.09 10.65
CA ASP A 530 -29.04 -2.41 10.62
C ASP A 530 -28.27 -3.31 9.64
N PHE A 531 -27.60 -4.32 10.14
CA PHE A 531 -26.79 -5.25 9.38
C PHE A 531 -27.34 -6.66 9.51
N ALA A 532 -27.91 -7.20 8.44
CA ALA A 532 -28.40 -8.57 8.41
C ALA A 532 -27.70 -9.35 7.30
N PHE A 533 -27.46 -10.65 7.52
CA PHE A 533 -26.93 -11.53 6.51
C PHE A 533 -27.55 -12.93 6.53
N ALA A 534 -27.62 -13.52 5.33
CA ALA A 534 -28.00 -14.93 5.10
C ALA A 534 -26.88 -15.61 4.30
N LEU A 535 -26.09 -16.42 4.96
CA LEU A 535 -24.96 -17.15 4.36
C LEU A 535 -25.43 -18.57 3.99
N THR A 536 -25.60 -18.84 2.72
CA THR A 536 -26.00 -20.14 2.18
C THR A 536 -24.79 -20.90 1.70
N VAL A 537 -24.48 -22.03 2.32
CA VAL A 537 -23.33 -22.86 1.99
C VAL A 537 -23.66 -23.80 0.82
N ARG A 538 -22.67 -24.11 -0.03
CA ARG A 538 -22.85 -25.01 -1.17
C ARG A 538 -22.99 -26.49 -0.75
N GLU A 539 -22.27 -26.84 0.29
CA GLU A 539 -22.28 -28.16 0.93
C GLU A 539 -22.23 -27.96 2.44
N PRO A 540 -22.80 -28.88 3.24
CA PRO A 540 -22.71 -28.80 4.70
C PRO A 540 -21.27 -28.64 5.16
N LEU A 541 -21.01 -27.63 6.00
CA LEU A 541 -19.68 -27.32 6.53
C LEU A 541 -19.73 -26.86 7.97
N GLU A 542 -18.57 -26.67 8.57
CA GLU A 542 -18.43 -26.12 9.91
C GLU A 542 -17.75 -24.74 9.86
N ILE A 543 -18.29 -23.80 10.64
CA ILE A 543 -17.64 -22.55 10.99
C ILE A 543 -16.87 -22.76 12.28
N ARG A 544 -15.60 -22.32 12.33
CA ARG A 544 -14.71 -22.46 13.49
C ARG A 544 -14.03 -21.16 13.82
N SER A 545 -13.82 -20.92 15.11
CA SER A 545 -12.96 -19.86 15.62
C SER A 545 -11.56 -20.39 15.99
N SER A 546 -10.64 -19.52 16.34
CA SER A 546 -9.36 -19.93 16.93
C SER A 546 -9.53 -20.63 18.28
N ALA A 547 -10.61 -20.34 19.04
CA ALA A 547 -10.92 -21.04 20.29
C ALA A 547 -11.29 -22.51 20.05
N CYS A 548 -12.06 -22.82 19.01
CA CYS A 548 -12.36 -24.20 18.60
C CYS A 548 -11.08 -24.99 18.28
N LYS A 549 -10.04 -24.29 17.82
CA LYS A 549 -8.73 -24.85 17.47
C LYS A 549 -7.77 -24.92 18.66
N GLY A 550 -8.19 -24.48 19.87
CA GLY A 550 -7.43 -24.59 21.12
C GLY A 550 -6.74 -23.32 21.61
N ARG A 551 -7.21 -22.12 21.19
CA ARG A 551 -6.80 -20.81 21.74
C ARG A 551 -7.93 -20.29 22.63
N PRO A 552 -7.94 -20.52 23.95
CA PRO A 552 -9.03 -20.09 24.82
C PRO A 552 -9.31 -18.59 24.72
N GLY A 553 -10.59 -18.20 24.72
CA GLY A 553 -11.03 -16.81 24.64
C GLY A 553 -10.88 -16.15 23.26
N ALA A 554 -10.40 -16.86 22.24
CA ALA A 554 -10.28 -16.35 20.86
C ALA A 554 -11.47 -16.82 19.99
N GLY A 555 -12.69 -16.62 20.50
CA GLY A 555 -13.95 -17.02 19.85
C GLY A 555 -14.45 -16.06 18.78
N TYR A 556 -13.60 -15.20 18.21
CA TYR A 556 -13.98 -14.21 17.19
C TYR A 556 -14.44 -14.87 15.88
N GLY A 557 -15.33 -14.19 15.16
CA GLY A 557 -15.88 -14.59 13.85
C GLY A 557 -17.38 -14.37 13.79
N GLY A 558 -17.81 -13.50 12.89
CA GLY A 558 -19.18 -13.02 12.71
C GLY A 558 -19.17 -11.54 12.31
N PHE A 559 -20.26 -10.83 12.59
CA PHE A 559 -20.25 -9.37 12.50
C PHE A 559 -19.24 -8.81 13.51
N PHE A 560 -18.30 -8.02 13.05
CA PHE A 560 -17.23 -7.48 13.85
C PHE A 560 -17.10 -5.97 13.64
N TRP A 561 -16.88 -5.24 14.73
CA TRP A 561 -16.67 -3.80 14.76
C TRP A 561 -15.34 -3.47 15.41
N ARG A 562 -14.48 -2.81 14.69
CA ARG A 562 -13.26 -2.20 15.21
C ARG A 562 -13.54 -0.72 15.48
N ALA A 563 -13.57 -0.33 16.75
CA ALA A 563 -13.75 1.06 17.18
C ALA A 563 -12.40 1.76 17.38
N PRO A 564 -12.34 3.12 17.38
CA PRO A 564 -11.13 3.87 17.68
C PRO A 564 -10.69 3.67 19.14
N ALA A 565 -9.37 3.53 19.35
CA ALA A 565 -8.81 3.26 20.67
C ALA A 565 -9.01 4.42 21.68
N GLY A 566 -8.89 5.68 21.23
CA GLY A 566 -8.94 6.84 22.12
C GLY A 566 -7.85 6.83 23.19
N ALA A 567 -7.72 7.91 23.97
CA ALA A 567 -6.67 8.04 24.97
C ALA A 567 -6.88 7.15 26.22
N ALA A 568 -8.14 6.87 26.60
CA ALA A 568 -8.48 6.10 27.82
C ALA A 568 -9.11 4.73 27.50
N GLY A 569 -9.30 4.39 26.22
CA GLY A 569 -10.10 3.24 25.81
C GLY A 569 -11.59 3.39 26.18
N PRO A 570 -12.51 2.74 25.42
CA PRO A 570 -13.93 2.75 25.75
C PRO A 570 -14.27 1.78 26.89
N ALA A 571 -15.31 2.11 27.68
CA ALA A 571 -15.90 1.19 28.63
C ALA A 571 -16.90 0.26 27.91
N VAL A 572 -17.07 -0.96 28.43
CA VAL A 572 -18.00 -1.96 27.88
C VAL A 572 -18.91 -2.50 28.96
N PHE A 573 -20.19 -2.64 28.64
CA PHE A 573 -21.19 -3.25 29.57
C PHE A 573 -22.37 -3.85 28.81
N THR A 574 -23.13 -4.71 29.52
CA THR A 574 -24.42 -5.25 29.10
C THR A 574 -25.49 -4.85 30.11
N GLY A 575 -26.68 -5.44 30.06
CA GLY A 575 -27.70 -5.29 31.09
C GLY A 575 -27.22 -5.74 32.49
N GLU A 576 -26.36 -6.75 32.55
CA GLU A 576 -26.01 -7.45 33.81
C GLU A 576 -24.50 -7.42 34.10
N ALA A 577 -23.62 -7.29 33.08
CA ALA A 577 -22.16 -7.38 33.20
C ALA A 577 -21.49 -6.07 32.84
N GLU A 578 -20.26 -5.84 33.34
CA GLU A 578 -19.46 -4.66 33.06
C GLU A 578 -17.96 -5.02 33.00
N GLY A 579 -17.24 -4.36 32.06
CA GLY A 579 -15.83 -4.60 31.81
C GLY A 579 -15.58 -5.81 30.89
N GLU A 580 -14.40 -5.79 30.24
CA GLU A 580 -14.03 -6.83 29.26
C GLU A 580 -14.14 -8.24 29.85
N ARG A 581 -13.62 -8.46 31.04
CA ARG A 581 -13.56 -9.77 31.69
C ARG A 581 -14.92 -10.44 31.82
N ASP A 582 -15.93 -9.70 32.25
CA ASP A 582 -17.26 -10.26 32.62
C ASP A 582 -18.21 -10.26 31.41
N VAL A 583 -17.97 -9.37 30.44
CA VAL A 583 -18.76 -9.29 29.21
C VAL A 583 -18.26 -10.25 28.14
N HIS A 584 -16.94 -10.51 28.04
CA HIS A 584 -16.36 -11.42 27.08
C HIS A 584 -16.83 -12.87 27.28
N GLY A 585 -17.52 -13.42 26.28
CA GLY A 585 -18.14 -14.75 26.31
C GLY A 585 -19.54 -14.77 26.94
N SER A 586 -20.03 -13.63 27.46
CA SER A 586 -21.41 -13.54 27.99
C SER A 586 -22.45 -13.63 26.85
N ARG A 587 -23.65 -14.12 27.19
CA ARG A 587 -24.80 -14.14 26.26
C ARG A 587 -25.79 -13.09 26.76
N SER A 588 -25.77 -11.94 26.11
CA SER A 588 -26.70 -10.84 26.33
C SER A 588 -27.31 -10.42 25.00
N PRO A 589 -28.59 -10.06 24.90
CA PRO A 589 -29.19 -9.59 23.66
C PRO A 589 -28.60 -8.28 23.19
N TRP A 590 -27.95 -7.50 24.06
CA TRP A 590 -27.28 -6.26 23.69
C TRP A 590 -26.01 -6.04 24.50
N LEU A 591 -25.12 -5.21 23.92
CA LEU A 591 -23.87 -4.76 24.52
C LEU A 591 -23.65 -3.29 24.16
N ALA A 592 -23.17 -2.48 25.10
CA ALA A 592 -22.76 -1.11 24.87
C ALA A 592 -21.24 -0.95 25.00
N LEU A 593 -20.65 -0.22 24.04
CA LEU A 593 -19.28 0.25 24.04
C LEU A 593 -19.32 1.78 24.07
N VAL A 594 -18.77 2.41 25.11
CA VAL A 594 -18.96 3.84 25.35
C VAL A 594 -17.65 4.57 25.63
N SER A 595 -17.47 5.72 24.98
CA SER A 595 -16.40 6.69 25.25
C SER A 595 -17.01 8.03 25.69
N ASP A 596 -16.18 9.03 25.93
CA ASP A 596 -16.70 10.38 26.26
C ASP A 596 -17.30 11.09 25.03
N ALA A 597 -16.81 10.77 23.82
CA ALA A 597 -17.23 11.40 22.59
C ALA A 597 -18.37 10.68 21.85
N TRP A 598 -18.51 9.37 22.06
CA TRP A 598 -19.47 8.53 21.34
C TRP A 598 -19.88 7.29 22.12
N SER A 599 -20.99 6.72 21.74
CA SER A 599 -21.48 5.43 22.25
C SER A 599 -22.02 4.56 21.13
N LEU A 600 -21.78 3.25 21.23
CA LEU A 600 -22.28 2.20 20.34
C LEU A 600 -23.10 1.22 21.18
N VAL A 601 -24.35 0.92 20.75
CA VAL A 601 -25.16 -0.14 21.39
C VAL A 601 -25.47 -1.20 20.35
N PHE A 602 -24.86 -2.37 20.48
CA PHE A 602 -25.04 -3.51 19.59
C PHE A 602 -26.17 -4.38 20.07
N VAL A 603 -27.12 -4.69 19.21
CA VAL A 603 -28.32 -5.47 19.52
C VAL A 603 -28.41 -6.67 18.61
N GLN A 604 -28.42 -7.88 19.16
CA GLN A 604 -28.63 -9.11 18.40
C GLN A 604 -30.14 -9.39 18.26
N VAL A 605 -30.62 -9.53 17.04
CA VAL A 605 -32.05 -9.73 16.75
C VAL A 605 -32.31 -11.17 16.33
N GLY A 606 -33.24 -11.83 17.00
CA GLY A 606 -33.71 -13.19 16.69
C GLY A 606 -32.81 -14.32 17.23
N HIS A 607 -31.51 -14.14 17.35
CA HIS A 607 -30.59 -15.11 17.89
C HIS A 607 -29.50 -14.42 18.71
N VAL A 608 -29.07 -15.03 19.81
CA VAL A 608 -28.04 -14.46 20.70
C VAL A 608 -26.84 -15.39 20.74
N ASP A 609 -25.76 -14.95 20.10
CA ASP A 609 -24.42 -15.56 20.18
C ASP A 609 -23.62 -14.95 21.35
N PRO A 610 -22.58 -15.63 21.86
CA PRO A 610 -21.69 -15.03 22.87
C PRO A 610 -20.96 -13.80 22.33
N TRP A 611 -20.69 -12.82 23.19
CA TRP A 611 -19.95 -11.62 22.80
C TRP A 611 -18.45 -11.85 22.79
N PHE A 612 -17.80 -11.61 21.67
CA PHE A 612 -16.36 -11.37 21.62
C PHE A 612 -16.10 -9.90 21.93
N VAL A 613 -15.25 -9.61 22.91
CA VAL A 613 -14.93 -8.26 23.35
C VAL A 613 -13.44 -8.14 23.60
N ARG A 614 -12.85 -7.06 23.12
CA ARG A 614 -11.52 -6.56 23.50
C ARG A 614 -11.64 -5.05 23.66
N VAL A 615 -11.16 -4.52 24.76
CA VAL A 615 -11.05 -3.07 25.00
C VAL A 615 -9.71 -2.70 25.64
N ALA A 616 -9.04 -3.66 26.28
CA ALA A 616 -7.73 -3.45 26.92
C ALA A 616 -6.58 -3.44 25.91
N GLU A 617 -6.61 -4.33 24.93
CA GLU A 617 -5.58 -4.41 23.88
C GLU A 617 -5.95 -3.51 22.70
N TYR A 618 -7.20 -3.56 22.29
CA TYR A 618 -7.80 -2.76 21.21
C TYR A 618 -9.32 -2.80 21.30
N PRO A 619 -10.05 -1.76 20.89
CA PRO A 619 -11.51 -1.78 20.93
C PRO A 619 -12.07 -2.61 19.76
N GLY A 620 -12.41 -3.87 20.02
CA GLY A 620 -13.01 -4.77 19.05
C GLY A 620 -14.17 -5.57 19.66
N VAL A 621 -15.34 -5.53 19.01
CA VAL A 621 -16.59 -6.12 19.52
C VAL A 621 -17.34 -6.82 18.40
N GLY A 622 -17.97 -7.96 18.72
CA GLY A 622 -18.92 -8.62 17.83
C GLY A 622 -19.51 -9.90 18.40
N PRO A 623 -20.70 -10.33 17.95
CA PRO A 623 -21.22 -11.66 18.26
C PRO A 623 -20.34 -12.74 17.61
N ALA A 624 -20.01 -13.77 18.39
CA ALA A 624 -19.13 -14.87 17.99
C ALA A 624 -19.94 -16.09 17.56
N LEU A 625 -19.95 -16.40 16.26
CA LEU A 625 -20.73 -17.51 15.69
C LEU A 625 -20.30 -18.88 16.23
N ALA A 626 -18.99 -19.08 16.44
CA ALA A 626 -18.42 -20.33 16.93
C ALA A 626 -17.51 -20.06 18.12
N TRP A 627 -18.09 -19.87 19.31
CA TRP A 627 -17.36 -19.43 20.50
C TRP A 627 -16.23 -20.38 20.90
N ASP A 628 -16.58 -21.60 21.34
CA ASP A 628 -15.63 -22.60 21.86
C ASP A 628 -15.79 -23.97 21.18
N ARG A 629 -16.79 -24.12 20.34
CA ARG A 629 -17.09 -25.32 19.53
C ARG A 629 -17.51 -24.92 18.13
N PRO A 630 -17.28 -25.81 17.14
CA PRO A 630 -17.71 -25.57 15.77
C PRO A 630 -19.23 -25.35 15.66
N LEU A 631 -19.62 -24.46 14.76
CA LEU A 631 -21.01 -24.27 14.35
C LEU A 631 -21.22 -25.01 13.02
N ALA A 632 -22.04 -26.07 13.06
CA ALA A 632 -22.42 -26.77 11.84
C ALA A 632 -23.45 -25.97 11.05
N VAL A 633 -23.22 -25.78 9.75
CA VAL A 633 -24.13 -25.12 8.82
C VAL A 633 -24.49 -26.12 7.72
N ALA A 634 -25.75 -26.56 7.71
CA ALA A 634 -26.24 -27.55 6.76
C ALA A 634 -26.75 -26.90 5.45
N ASP A 635 -27.26 -25.67 5.52
CA ASP A 635 -27.85 -24.93 4.39
C ASP A 635 -27.58 -23.43 4.57
N THR A 636 -28.41 -22.70 5.33
CA THR A 636 -28.33 -21.25 5.45
C THR A 636 -28.23 -20.81 6.90
N LEU A 637 -27.21 -20.01 7.19
CA LEU A 637 -27.00 -19.31 8.47
C LEU A 637 -27.51 -17.89 8.37
N ARG A 638 -28.43 -17.48 9.27
CA ARG A 638 -28.98 -16.10 9.31
C ARG A 638 -28.63 -15.43 10.63
N ARG A 639 -28.16 -14.18 10.57
CA ARG A 639 -27.96 -13.32 11.73
C ARG A 639 -28.28 -11.87 11.39
N ARG A 640 -28.66 -11.12 12.42
CA ARG A 640 -28.93 -9.68 12.32
C ARG A 640 -28.41 -8.97 13.55
N VAL A 641 -27.68 -7.89 13.33
CA VAL A 641 -27.17 -7.01 14.38
C VAL A 641 -27.58 -5.58 14.06
N VAL A 642 -28.27 -4.93 14.98
CA VAL A 642 -28.58 -3.51 14.90
C VAL A 642 -27.64 -2.75 15.82
N THR A 643 -26.89 -1.80 15.28
CA THR A 643 -25.95 -0.97 16.05
C THR A 643 -26.51 0.44 16.15
N VAL A 644 -26.85 0.88 17.36
CA VAL A 644 -27.16 2.28 17.63
C VAL A 644 -25.86 3.05 17.76
N VAL A 645 -25.75 4.13 17.00
CA VAL A 645 -24.61 5.05 16.98
C VAL A 645 -25.06 6.38 17.56
N ALA A 646 -24.47 6.80 18.68
CA ALA A 646 -24.88 7.99 19.40
C ALA A 646 -23.72 8.91 19.75
N ASP A 647 -23.98 10.21 19.82
CA ASP A 647 -23.06 11.21 20.36
C ASP A 647 -22.94 11.10 21.87
N GLY A 648 -21.73 11.33 22.38
CA GLY A 648 -21.45 11.38 23.81
C GLY A 648 -21.56 10.04 24.54
N ARG A 649 -21.42 10.08 25.84
CA ARG A 649 -21.37 8.91 26.71
C ARG A 649 -22.78 8.54 27.25
N LEU A 650 -23.24 7.33 26.92
CA LEU A 650 -24.51 6.81 27.40
C LEU A 650 -24.33 6.03 28.73
N GLY A 651 -25.29 6.21 29.63
CA GLY A 651 -25.43 5.36 30.79
C GLY A 651 -26.21 4.07 30.47
N ARG A 652 -26.09 3.04 31.35
CA ARG A 652 -26.68 1.71 31.15
C ARG A 652 -28.21 1.74 30.92
N ALA A 653 -28.96 2.59 31.65
CA ALA A 653 -30.40 2.68 31.50
C ALA A 653 -30.81 3.18 30.07
N VAL A 654 -30.17 4.24 29.62
CA VAL A 654 -30.43 4.79 28.27
C VAL A 654 -29.99 3.80 27.19
N ALA A 655 -28.86 3.13 27.37
CA ALA A 655 -28.39 2.10 26.43
C ALA A 655 -29.41 0.92 26.33
N ALA A 656 -30.01 0.50 27.45
CA ALA A 656 -31.04 -0.53 27.46
C ALA A 656 -32.31 -0.09 26.73
N GLU A 657 -32.73 1.16 26.93
CA GLU A 657 -33.89 1.76 26.25
C GLU A 657 -33.68 1.82 24.74
N LEU A 658 -32.51 2.30 24.30
CA LEU A 658 -32.10 2.34 22.89
C LEU A 658 -32.01 0.94 22.28
N ALA A 659 -31.52 -0.05 23.03
CA ALA A 659 -31.49 -1.43 22.57
C ALA A 659 -32.92 -1.99 22.36
N GLY A 660 -33.87 -1.66 23.24
CA GLY A 660 -35.29 -2.00 23.08
C GLY A 660 -35.91 -1.36 21.86
N ALA A 661 -35.70 -0.04 21.65
CA ALA A 661 -36.19 0.70 20.50
C ALA A 661 -35.60 0.18 19.17
N ALA A 662 -34.31 -0.15 19.16
CA ALA A 662 -33.66 -0.72 18.00
C ALA A 662 -34.18 -2.12 17.62
N ALA A 663 -34.50 -2.96 18.61
CA ALA A 663 -35.11 -4.28 18.41
C ALA A 663 -36.55 -4.18 17.87
N ALA A 664 -37.39 -3.28 18.42
CA ALA A 664 -38.78 -3.12 18.04
C ALA A 664 -38.99 -2.56 16.64
N GLY A 665 -38.11 -1.64 16.17
CA GLY A 665 -38.16 -1.06 14.83
C GLY A 665 -37.89 -2.06 13.67
N THR A 666 -37.64 -3.34 13.99
CA THR A 666 -37.33 -4.39 13.02
C THR A 666 -38.55 -5.22 12.59
N GLU A 667 -39.66 -5.19 13.33
CA GLU A 667 -40.89 -5.96 13.02
C GLU A 667 -41.74 -5.31 11.90
N ALA A 668 -41.51 -4.02 11.60
CA ALA A 668 -42.25 -3.29 10.56
C ALA A 668 -41.65 -3.39 9.14
N ALA A 669 -40.49 -4.03 9.00
CA ALA A 669 -39.73 -4.10 7.73
C ALA A 669 -39.54 -5.53 7.18
N SER A 670 -40.28 -6.54 7.73
CA SER A 670 -40.25 -7.95 7.29
C SER A 670 -41.38 -8.30 6.32
#